data_1e105cec2cfbb46043bc58b0f5271c0d
#
_entry.id   1e105cec2cfbb46043bc58b0f5271c0d
#
_cell.length_a   1.000
_cell.length_b   1.000
_cell.length_c   1.000
_cell.angle_alpha   90.00
_cell.angle_beta   90.00
_cell.angle_gamma   90.00
#
_symmetry.space_group_name_H-M   'P 1'
#
loop_
_entity.id
_entity.type
_entity.pdbx_description
1 polymer ?
#
loop_
_entity_poly.entity_id
_entity_poly.type
_entity_poly.pdbx_seq_one_letter_code
_entity_poly.pdbx_strand_id
1 'polypeptide(L)'
;MFVQELVLKQRTEILHALCSSGSAENLERVLDILLAEGELIWEDYQNIQVPGRALYTNARQLLDLVYTKGVETCGFFLAALKQVLPEAQEFGLSLSGCCSYLEEKEDHQSTSAQTLLSQRPSLVSKLQGCIDGALEALIVSGHFTSADCNEVRLPIHTPSQQARRLLDHVRSKGESAAKVVLQYIQQKQESGSQLNQEKLTPCKEFFKYQKKLSTSVSAQCCFLSTYGGTSHMSLDDIYTEGQLELAHDCADVHGPLGLEDIVSTVGTVNEQADTVVVSGEAGSGKSTLLQRLHLLWARGAALQESLLLFPFSCRRLNSEHRELSIQELMFQHCCWPDRQQEEIFQFILDHPHLILFTFDGLDELKQSFSDEHRLCCPTQRAPVHILLFNLIQGSLMKGVRKVVTSRPEAVVPALKKHLYKEVLLRGFSPSGIDCFVRKHHSDPTVATKVLESLQTNTALLGLCHSPVLCWIVSQCHKELLGCGEGSPQTITDVYLMILQHFLQHQSLPRSTVGLGWLQEHLETVLHLGQLAFEGIGTTCYIFTDADLETCAVSEKDICMGFLMQSKDMSSTHSKRYEFLHVTLQCFFAALYIVLSNNTNHSTIPKLFEMKDMRETDVIGACFRSCLPSSNHQELAFEGEATAAETANLQITATFVSGLLSQRHQSLWLHCCPSIVLEKRVRQVLRCLSKGMQKHFKSIPKPVQGEKKSMHAMPDFVWLIKCIYEMQDSRIAKDAMSKLQVDHLKLTYCNIGPVECTALAYVLQHLRNPVGLQLDNNSVGDVGVEQLLPCMHICNSLHLRNNNITDEGIRKLIAKGIQCDNFQKIALFNNKLTDACTQHFSHLLKTKQDFLALRLGNNKITAEGAKQLAEGLKFNCSLQHLGLWGNKIGDAGAEALARALESSKSLVWLSLVGNGVGSAGACALANIVKNSTSLEELWLTENCITRTGVECLIQALEHSTHVKSIWLRNNDLSLEEVEEMTQRESRLIF
;
A
#
# COMPACT_ATOMS: atom_id res chain seq x y z
N MET A 1 -11.85 31.55 39.36
CA MET A 1 -10.49 32.14 39.19
C MET A 1 -9.47 31.04 38.75
N PHE A 2 -9.37 29.93 39.46
CA PHE A 2 -8.43 28.85 39.11
C PHE A 2 -8.66 28.22 37.71
N VAL A 3 -9.92 27.97 37.31
CA VAL A 3 -10.27 27.31 36.02
C VAL A 3 -9.99 28.23 34.83
N GLN A 4 -10.32 29.46 34.91
CA GLN A 4 -10.07 30.48 33.87
C GLN A 4 -8.54 30.73 33.70
N GLU A 5 -7.81 30.72 34.80
CA GLU A 5 -6.34 30.81 34.79
C GLU A 5 -5.68 29.56 34.18
N LEU A 6 -6.31 28.39 34.35
CA LEU A 6 -5.86 27.13 33.74
C LEU A 6 -6.02 27.16 32.22
N VAL A 7 -7.15 27.64 31.69
CA VAL A 7 -7.39 27.82 30.24
C VAL A 7 -6.34 28.76 29.64
N LEU A 8 -5.99 29.82 30.37
CA LEU A 8 -4.98 30.78 29.89
C LEU A 8 -3.58 30.18 29.90
N LYS A 9 -3.19 29.48 30.98
CA LYS A 9 -1.86 28.85 31.12
C LYS A 9 -1.62 27.72 30.14
N GLN A 10 -2.64 26.95 29.81
CA GLN A 10 -2.56 25.79 28.87
C GLN A 10 -3.09 26.13 27.47
N ARG A 11 -3.13 27.41 27.10
CA ARG A 11 -3.71 27.89 25.84
C ARG A 11 -3.05 27.28 24.62
N THR A 12 -1.74 27.15 24.62
CA THR A 12 -0.94 26.62 23.50
C THR A 12 -1.20 25.12 23.32
N GLU A 13 -1.20 24.38 24.41
CA GLU A 13 -1.45 22.95 24.48
C GLU A 13 -2.89 22.62 24.04
N ILE A 14 -3.87 23.42 24.47
CA ILE A 14 -5.27 23.28 24.06
C ILE A 14 -5.42 23.52 22.56
N LEU A 15 -4.80 24.56 22.02
CA LEU A 15 -4.83 24.84 20.57
C LEU A 15 -4.18 23.69 19.78
N HIS A 16 -3.07 23.17 20.27
CA HIS A 16 -2.40 22.05 19.64
C HIS A 16 -3.27 20.79 19.66
N ALA A 17 -3.88 20.46 20.79
CA ALA A 17 -4.77 19.32 20.94
C ALA A 17 -6.02 19.40 20.05
N LEU A 18 -6.66 20.58 19.97
CA LEU A 18 -7.83 20.80 19.09
C LEU A 18 -7.51 20.71 17.59
N CYS A 19 -6.25 20.98 17.21
CA CYS A 19 -5.81 21.01 15.82
C CYS A 19 -4.92 19.81 15.42
N SER A 20 -4.62 18.90 16.37
CA SER A 20 -3.65 17.81 16.21
C SER A 20 -3.98 16.81 15.09
N SER A 21 -5.27 16.56 14.85
CA SER A 21 -5.72 15.63 13.80
C SER A 21 -5.68 16.22 12.38
N GLY A 22 -5.40 17.53 12.25
CA GLY A 22 -5.52 18.25 10.98
C GLY A 22 -6.97 18.40 10.47
N SER A 23 -7.93 17.77 11.15
CA SER A 23 -9.37 17.86 10.85
C SER A 23 -10.08 18.77 11.84
N ALA A 24 -11.19 19.38 11.42
CA ALA A 24 -11.99 20.23 12.28
C ALA A 24 -12.82 19.45 13.31
N GLU A 25 -12.80 18.13 13.30
CA GLU A 25 -13.73 17.26 14.03
C GLU A 25 -13.68 17.45 15.56
N ASN A 26 -12.49 17.53 16.14
CA ASN A 26 -12.34 17.77 17.59
C ASN A 26 -12.91 19.12 18.01
N LEU A 27 -12.62 20.17 17.24
CA LEU A 27 -13.18 21.52 17.47
C LEU A 27 -14.70 21.50 17.33
N GLU A 28 -15.24 20.87 16.30
CA GLU A 28 -16.67 20.75 16.03
C GLU A 28 -17.40 20.00 17.15
N ARG A 29 -16.84 18.92 17.67
CA ARG A 29 -17.42 18.15 18.78
C ARG A 29 -17.44 18.95 20.08
N VAL A 30 -16.39 19.71 20.38
CA VAL A 30 -16.36 20.60 21.55
C VAL A 30 -17.43 21.71 21.42
N LEU A 31 -17.54 22.29 20.22
CA LEU A 31 -18.57 23.31 19.94
C LEU A 31 -20.01 22.76 20.09
N ASP A 32 -20.25 21.53 19.59
CA ASP A 32 -21.56 20.87 19.73
C ASP A 32 -21.94 20.67 21.22
N ILE A 33 -20.96 20.26 22.06
CA ILE A 33 -21.21 20.09 23.52
C ILE A 33 -21.51 21.41 24.18
N LEU A 34 -20.70 22.46 23.95
CA LEU A 34 -20.91 23.78 24.56
C LEU A 34 -22.22 24.43 24.11
N LEU A 35 -22.64 24.18 22.88
CA LEU A 35 -23.92 24.63 22.36
C LEU A 35 -25.11 23.88 22.99
N ALA A 36 -24.94 22.57 23.22
CA ALA A 36 -25.95 21.73 23.87
C ALA A 36 -26.16 22.10 25.34
N GLU A 37 -25.09 22.42 26.05
CA GLU A 37 -25.14 22.88 27.45
C GLU A 37 -25.64 24.33 27.61
N GLY A 38 -25.80 25.09 26.49
CA GLY A 38 -26.25 26.48 26.51
C GLY A 38 -25.16 27.49 26.86
N GLU A 39 -23.90 27.07 26.94
CA GLU A 39 -22.73 27.92 27.22
C GLU A 39 -22.37 28.81 26.02
N LEU A 40 -22.67 28.31 24.79
CA LEU A 40 -22.62 29.10 23.57
C LEU A 40 -24.03 29.28 23.00
N ILE A 41 -24.28 30.48 22.46
CA ILE A 41 -25.47 30.74 21.66
C ILE A 41 -25.18 30.42 20.18
N TRP A 42 -26.25 30.27 19.40
CA TRP A 42 -26.10 29.91 17.97
C TRP A 42 -25.29 30.92 17.16
N GLU A 43 -25.38 32.19 17.50
CA GLU A 43 -24.60 33.26 16.86
C GLU A 43 -23.08 33.08 17.13
N ASP A 44 -22.70 32.70 18.36
CA ASP A 44 -21.33 32.38 18.73
C ASP A 44 -20.80 31.21 17.89
N TYR A 45 -21.61 30.15 17.76
CA TYR A 45 -21.27 28.95 16.96
C TYR A 45 -21.02 29.30 15.49
N GLN A 46 -21.92 30.10 14.87
CA GLN A 46 -21.77 30.53 13.48
C GLN A 46 -20.56 31.45 13.27
N ASN A 47 -20.26 32.33 14.22
CA ASN A 47 -19.10 33.22 14.14
C ASN A 47 -17.76 32.50 14.24
N ILE A 48 -17.71 31.35 14.90
CA ILE A 48 -16.52 30.52 15.00
C ILE A 48 -16.38 29.63 13.75
N GLN A 49 -17.47 29.04 13.26
CA GLN A 49 -17.47 28.13 12.09
C GLN A 49 -17.67 28.89 10.76
N VAL A 50 -16.78 29.83 10.43
CA VAL A 50 -16.81 30.51 9.13
C VAL A 50 -16.14 29.67 8.05
N PRO A 51 -16.86 29.33 6.95
CA PRO A 51 -16.28 28.57 5.81
C PRO A 51 -15.02 29.23 5.25
N GLY A 52 -13.98 28.44 4.99
CA GLY A 52 -12.72 28.92 4.42
C GLY A 52 -11.73 29.55 5.42
N ARG A 53 -12.09 29.67 6.69
CA ARG A 53 -11.17 30.14 7.72
C ARG A 53 -10.30 29.01 8.26
N ALA A 54 -9.00 29.27 8.51
CA ALA A 54 -8.08 28.26 9.03
C ALA A 54 -8.52 27.70 10.39
N LEU A 55 -8.42 26.39 10.58
CA LEU A 55 -8.82 25.66 11.78
C LEU A 55 -8.22 26.28 13.07
N TYR A 56 -6.94 26.61 13.04
CA TYR A 56 -6.24 27.24 14.15
C TYR A 56 -6.86 28.61 14.56
N THR A 57 -7.34 29.36 13.57
CA THR A 57 -8.01 30.66 13.82
C THR A 57 -9.36 30.43 14.48
N ASN A 58 -10.13 29.44 14.05
CA ASN A 58 -11.42 29.10 14.67
C ASN A 58 -11.24 28.61 16.12
N ALA A 59 -10.25 27.74 16.36
CA ALA A 59 -9.90 27.24 17.69
C ALA A 59 -9.45 28.40 18.62
N ARG A 60 -8.68 29.34 18.10
CA ARG A 60 -8.28 30.54 18.86
C ARG A 60 -9.48 31.41 19.24
N GLN A 61 -10.41 31.65 18.31
CA GLN A 61 -11.63 32.42 18.58
C GLN A 61 -12.51 31.74 19.63
N LEU A 62 -12.65 30.42 19.59
CA LEU A 62 -13.36 29.68 20.61
C LEU A 62 -12.73 29.91 22.00
N LEU A 63 -11.40 29.80 22.11
CA LEU A 63 -10.72 30.04 23.39
C LEU A 63 -10.89 31.48 23.90
N ASP A 64 -10.80 32.47 23.02
CA ASP A 64 -11.02 33.88 23.39
C ASP A 64 -12.44 34.09 23.87
N LEU A 65 -13.43 33.52 23.20
CA LEU A 65 -14.83 33.61 23.58
C LEU A 65 -15.12 32.91 24.91
N VAL A 66 -14.67 31.68 25.09
CA VAL A 66 -14.84 30.91 26.33
C VAL A 66 -14.19 31.65 27.50
N TYR A 67 -13.00 32.22 27.32
CA TYR A 67 -12.34 33.01 28.35
C TYR A 67 -13.11 34.27 28.72
N THR A 68 -13.69 34.99 27.75
CA THR A 68 -14.45 36.21 27.96
C THR A 68 -15.82 35.97 28.61
N LYS A 69 -16.45 34.81 28.39
CA LYS A 69 -17.72 34.41 29.00
C LYS A 69 -17.60 34.05 30.48
N GLY A 70 -16.42 33.70 30.98
CA GLY A 70 -16.19 33.60 32.43
C GLY A 70 -15.79 32.19 32.92
N VAL A 71 -15.81 32.06 34.26
CA VAL A 71 -15.27 30.84 34.95
C VAL A 71 -16.12 29.59 34.69
N GLU A 72 -17.44 29.74 34.64
CA GLU A 72 -18.40 28.64 34.40
C GLU A 72 -18.19 28.04 32.99
N THR A 73 -18.23 28.90 31.98
CA THR A 73 -18.02 28.50 30.58
C THR A 73 -16.64 27.87 30.37
N CYS A 74 -15.60 28.37 31.07
CA CYS A 74 -14.27 27.73 31.07
C CYS A 74 -14.30 26.31 31.68
N GLY A 75 -15.12 26.11 32.72
CA GLY A 75 -15.32 24.80 33.36
C GLY A 75 -15.97 23.79 32.41
N PHE A 76 -17.06 24.17 31.79
CA PHE A 76 -17.76 23.36 30.77
C PHE A 76 -16.86 23.09 29.55
N PHE A 77 -16.09 24.07 29.10
CA PHE A 77 -15.13 23.90 28.02
C PHE A 77 -14.06 22.85 28.33
N LEU A 78 -13.46 22.90 29.53
CA LEU A 78 -12.44 21.90 29.92
C LEU A 78 -13.07 20.51 30.12
N ALA A 79 -14.30 20.41 30.59
CA ALA A 79 -15.03 19.17 30.70
C ALA A 79 -15.38 18.60 29.32
N ALA A 80 -15.83 19.40 28.36
CA ALA A 80 -16.06 19.04 26.97
C ALA A 80 -14.77 18.59 26.29
N LEU A 81 -13.66 19.30 26.52
CA LEU A 81 -12.37 18.95 25.99
C LEU A 81 -11.90 17.55 26.46
N LYS A 82 -12.10 17.25 27.75
CA LYS A 82 -11.78 15.95 28.34
C LYS A 82 -12.62 14.81 27.76
N GLN A 83 -13.87 15.07 27.44
CA GLN A 83 -14.79 14.11 26.84
C GLN A 83 -14.42 13.83 25.37
N VAL A 84 -13.98 14.86 24.62
CA VAL A 84 -13.63 14.74 23.20
C VAL A 84 -12.23 14.18 23.01
N LEU A 85 -11.29 14.49 23.93
CA LEU A 85 -9.88 14.11 23.90
C LEU A 85 -9.50 13.37 25.20
N PRO A 86 -9.85 12.07 25.33
CA PRO A 86 -9.51 11.29 26.53
C PRO A 86 -8.01 11.16 26.77
N GLU A 87 -7.18 11.25 25.73
CA GLU A 87 -5.72 11.19 25.75
C GLU A 87 -5.06 12.59 25.91
N ALA A 88 -5.79 13.57 26.45
CA ALA A 88 -5.32 14.94 26.59
C ALA A 88 -3.99 15.08 27.39
N GLN A 89 -3.62 14.09 28.19
CA GLN A 89 -2.34 14.05 28.92
C GLN A 89 -1.13 13.93 27.97
N GLU A 90 -1.27 13.33 26.80
CA GLU A 90 -0.20 13.22 25.81
C GLU A 90 0.20 14.60 25.23
N PHE A 91 -0.74 15.56 25.26
CA PHE A 91 -0.52 16.94 24.85
C PHE A 91 -0.07 17.86 26.01
N GLY A 92 0.27 17.29 27.16
CA GLY A 92 0.66 18.06 28.35
C GLY A 92 -0.51 18.74 29.10
N LEU A 93 -1.77 18.38 28.77
CA LEU A 93 -2.96 18.96 29.39
C LEU A 93 -3.27 18.28 30.73
N SER A 94 -3.34 19.06 31.80
CA SER A 94 -3.75 18.60 33.15
C SER A 94 -5.22 18.96 33.40
N LEU A 95 -6.13 18.01 33.11
CA LEU A 95 -7.59 18.17 33.24
C LEU A 95 -8.16 17.55 34.54
N SER A 96 -7.33 17.36 35.57
CA SER A 96 -7.75 16.76 36.85
C SER A 96 -8.64 17.73 37.64
N GLY A 97 -9.87 17.32 37.93
CA GLY A 97 -10.83 18.09 38.79
C GLY A 97 -11.97 18.75 38.03
N CYS A 98 -12.14 18.59 36.72
CA CYS A 98 -13.19 19.25 35.93
C CYS A 98 -14.45 18.41 35.67
N CYS A 99 -14.65 17.26 36.34
CA CYS A 99 -15.73 16.29 36.02
C CYS A 99 -17.13 16.71 36.55
N SER A 100 -17.28 17.77 37.36
CA SER A 100 -18.57 18.11 37.99
C SER A 100 -19.44 19.04 37.16
N TYR A 101 -19.01 19.42 35.97
CA TYR A 101 -19.74 20.42 35.16
C TYR A 101 -20.71 19.81 34.13
N LEU A 102 -20.65 18.49 33.84
CA LEU A 102 -21.52 17.82 32.89
C LEU A 102 -22.36 16.72 33.59
N GLU A 103 -23.20 17.10 34.58
CA GLU A 103 -24.20 16.19 35.18
C GLU A 103 -25.58 16.41 34.53
N GLU A 104 -26.32 15.32 34.32
CA GLU A 104 -27.62 15.28 33.62
C GLU A 104 -28.62 16.26 34.26
N LYS A 105 -29.18 17.17 33.45
CA LYS A 105 -30.35 18.01 33.82
C LYS A 105 -31.64 17.26 33.42
N GLU A 106 -32.57 17.12 34.36
CA GLU A 106 -33.90 16.56 34.12
C GLU A 106 -34.73 17.41 33.14
N ASP A 107 -35.46 16.74 32.27
CA ASP A 107 -36.26 17.28 31.17
C ASP A 107 -37.46 18.12 31.66
N HIS A 108 -37.45 19.42 31.34
CA HIS A 108 -38.66 20.23 31.24
C HIS A 108 -39.10 20.29 29.79
N GLN A 109 -40.40 20.30 29.49
CA GLN A 109 -41.04 20.35 28.17
C GLN A 109 -40.34 21.33 27.21
N SER A 110 -39.43 20.87 26.41
CA SER A 110 -38.68 21.62 25.40
C SER A 110 -39.36 21.52 24.04
N THR A 111 -39.31 22.60 23.24
CA THR A 111 -39.74 22.56 21.83
C THR A 111 -38.78 21.64 21.02
N SER A 112 -39.26 21.07 19.89
CA SER A 112 -38.42 20.18 19.05
C SER A 112 -37.16 20.91 18.57
N ALA A 113 -37.22 22.20 18.33
CA ALA A 113 -36.03 22.98 17.96
C ALA A 113 -35.03 23.16 19.13
N GLN A 114 -35.51 23.22 20.37
CA GLN A 114 -34.65 23.21 21.55
C GLN A 114 -34.02 21.83 21.79
N THR A 115 -34.76 20.76 21.53
CA THR A 115 -34.27 19.37 21.61
C THR A 115 -33.16 19.12 20.59
N LEU A 116 -33.24 19.69 19.37
CA LEU A 116 -32.15 19.60 18.38
C LEU A 116 -30.84 20.23 18.87
N LEU A 117 -30.91 21.22 19.76
CA LEU A 117 -29.74 21.87 20.35
C LEU A 117 -29.21 21.11 21.56
N SER A 118 -30.07 20.83 22.53
CA SER A 118 -29.67 20.17 23.78
C SER A 118 -29.15 18.73 23.59
N GLN A 119 -29.64 18.02 22.57
CA GLN A 119 -29.22 16.67 22.26
C GLN A 119 -28.30 16.60 21.01
N ARG A 120 -27.76 17.75 20.55
CA ARG A 120 -27.01 17.85 19.31
C ARG A 120 -25.87 16.80 19.16
N PRO A 121 -24.98 16.57 20.16
CA PRO A 121 -23.93 15.58 20.03
C PRO A 121 -24.45 14.17 19.77
N SER A 122 -25.51 13.77 20.48
CA SER A 122 -26.17 12.47 20.31
C SER A 122 -26.87 12.35 18.96
N LEU A 123 -27.53 13.41 18.49
CA LEU A 123 -28.23 13.42 17.21
C LEU A 123 -27.27 13.38 16.02
N VAL A 124 -26.14 14.06 16.10
CA VAL A 124 -25.07 13.97 15.09
C VAL A 124 -24.58 12.52 14.97
N SER A 125 -24.27 11.88 16.09
CA SER A 125 -23.85 10.47 16.09
C SER A 125 -24.90 9.52 15.49
N LYS A 126 -26.18 9.73 15.82
CA LYS A 126 -27.29 8.89 15.32
C LYS A 126 -27.56 9.09 13.82
N LEU A 127 -27.37 10.29 13.32
CA LEU A 127 -27.65 10.65 11.92
C LEU A 127 -26.54 10.19 10.96
N GLN A 128 -25.30 10.05 11.39
CA GLN A 128 -24.17 9.65 10.52
C GLN A 128 -24.45 8.40 9.67
N GLY A 129 -25.18 7.42 10.21
CA GLY A 129 -25.53 6.19 9.51
C GLY A 129 -26.87 6.22 8.75
N CYS A 130 -27.62 7.34 8.76
CA CYS A 130 -28.97 7.38 8.17
C CYS A 130 -29.37 8.75 7.57
N ILE A 131 -28.40 9.54 7.15
CA ILE A 131 -28.60 10.88 6.59
C ILE A 131 -29.57 10.86 5.40
N ASP A 132 -29.38 9.93 4.46
CA ASP A 132 -30.22 9.84 3.24
C ASP A 132 -31.68 9.58 3.55
N GLY A 133 -31.97 8.71 4.51
CA GLY A 133 -33.35 8.45 4.91
C GLY A 133 -33.97 9.64 5.66
N ALA A 134 -33.20 10.40 6.42
CA ALA A 134 -33.67 11.63 7.07
C ALA A 134 -33.95 12.73 6.04
N LEU A 135 -33.09 12.87 5.02
CA LEU A 135 -33.33 13.79 3.88
C LEU A 135 -34.58 13.40 3.10
N GLU A 136 -34.81 12.12 2.85
CA GLU A 136 -35.98 11.62 2.16
C GLU A 136 -37.28 11.90 2.95
N ALA A 137 -37.27 11.70 4.26
CA ALA A 137 -38.39 12.06 5.12
C ALA A 137 -38.71 13.56 5.08
N LEU A 138 -37.70 14.44 5.00
CA LEU A 138 -37.88 15.88 4.88
C LEU A 138 -38.37 16.31 3.49
N ILE A 139 -37.99 15.62 2.41
CA ILE A 139 -38.53 15.83 1.06
C ILE A 139 -39.99 15.42 1.00
N VAL A 140 -40.34 14.23 1.48
CA VAL A 140 -41.70 13.69 1.47
C VAL A 140 -42.66 14.59 2.30
N SER A 141 -42.14 15.17 3.40
CA SER A 141 -42.92 16.11 4.21
C SER A 141 -42.96 17.54 3.64
N GLY A 142 -42.31 17.79 2.54
CA GLY A 142 -42.31 19.10 1.86
C GLY A 142 -41.46 20.19 2.54
N HIS A 143 -40.60 19.83 3.47
CA HIS A 143 -39.74 20.78 4.18
C HIS A 143 -38.41 21.06 3.47
N PHE A 144 -37.91 20.08 2.70
CA PHE A 144 -36.68 20.21 1.92
C PHE A 144 -36.95 20.12 0.43
N THR A 145 -36.16 20.85 -0.35
CA THR A 145 -36.07 20.76 -1.81
C THR A 145 -34.85 19.93 -2.20
N SER A 146 -34.75 19.51 -3.48
CA SER A 146 -33.55 18.85 -4.00
C SER A 146 -32.28 19.70 -3.85
N ALA A 147 -32.41 21.05 -3.87
CA ALA A 147 -31.30 21.96 -3.64
C ALA A 147 -30.78 21.88 -2.19
N ASP A 148 -31.69 21.88 -1.21
CA ASP A 148 -31.33 21.72 0.20
C ASP A 148 -30.60 20.40 0.45
N CYS A 149 -31.03 19.31 -0.20
CA CYS A 149 -30.38 17.99 -0.10
C CYS A 149 -28.97 17.97 -0.70
N ASN A 150 -28.77 18.64 -1.83
CA ASN A 150 -27.45 18.73 -2.47
C ASN A 150 -26.46 19.53 -1.60
N GLU A 151 -26.93 20.57 -0.91
CA GLU A 151 -26.10 21.35 0.02
C GLU A 151 -25.64 20.52 1.24
N VAL A 152 -26.48 19.59 1.72
CA VAL A 152 -26.11 18.67 2.81
C VAL A 152 -25.16 17.59 2.30
N ARG A 153 -25.40 17.05 1.08
CA ARG A 153 -24.65 15.93 0.48
C ARG A 153 -23.34 16.32 -0.24
N LEU A 154 -22.81 17.51 -0.03
CA LEU A 154 -21.56 17.91 -0.70
C LEU A 154 -20.45 16.88 -0.43
N PRO A 155 -19.78 16.36 -1.48
CA PRO A 155 -18.77 15.28 -1.37
C PRO A 155 -17.56 15.63 -0.50
N ILE A 156 -17.30 16.91 -0.26
CA ILE A 156 -16.20 17.41 0.59
C ILE A 156 -16.46 17.21 2.10
N HIS A 157 -17.67 16.81 2.51
CA HIS A 157 -18.04 16.72 3.92
C HIS A 157 -18.04 15.27 4.42
N THR A 158 -17.44 15.08 5.61
CA THR A 158 -17.53 13.81 6.34
C THR A 158 -18.99 13.53 6.74
N PRO A 159 -19.38 12.27 7.01
CA PRO A 159 -20.74 11.95 7.51
C PRO A 159 -21.12 12.74 8.75
N SER A 160 -20.20 13.02 9.66
CA SER A 160 -20.41 13.89 10.81
C SER A 160 -20.74 15.33 10.39
N GLN A 161 -20.05 15.89 9.43
CA GLN A 161 -20.28 17.23 8.91
C GLN A 161 -21.59 17.31 8.14
N GLN A 162 -21.95 16.30 7.39
CA GLN A 162 -23.25 16.20 6.71
C GLN A 162 -24.40 16.14 7.72
N ALA A 163 -24.25 15.37 8.80
CA ALA A 163 -25.24 15.32 9.88
C ALA A 163 -25.41 16.69 10.59
N ARG A 164 -24.33 17.40 10.88
CA ARG A 164 -24.38 18.77 11.45
C ARG A 164 -25.08 19.73 10.51
N ARG A 165 -24.73 19.72 9.23
CA ARG A 165 -25.40 20.56 8.22
C ARG A 165 -26.87 20.26 8.09
N LEU A 166 -27.25 18.97 8.10
CA LEU A 166 -28.65 18.58 8.11
C LEU A 166 -29.39 19.21 9.29
N LEU A 167 -28.84 19.10 10.50
CA LEU A 167 -29.45 19.71 11.71
C LEU A 167 -29.52 21.24 11.63
N ASP A 168 -28.53 21.90 11.03
CA ASP A 168 -28.50 23.35 10.83
C ASP A 168 -29.58 23.81 9.84
N HIS A 169 -29.71 23.10 8.70
CA HIS A 169 -30.77 23.37 7.72
C HIS A 169 -32.18 23.10 8.30
N VAL A 170 -32.33 21.98 9.03
CA VAL A 170 -33.60 21.64 9.70
C VAL A 170 -33.99 22.71 10.67
N ARG A 171 -33.04 23.25 11.44
CA ARG A 171 -33.30 24.35 12.35
C ARG A 171 -33.75 25.64 11.65
N SER A 172 -33.12 25.96 10.52
CA SER A 172 -33.49 27.15 9.71
C SER A 172 -34.90 27.05 9.11
N LYS A 173 -35.37 25.82 8.85
CA LYS A 173 -36.73 25.54 8.33
C LYS A 173 -37.82 25.51 9.42
N GLY A 174 -37.46 25.57 10.71
CA GLY A 174 -38.36 25.76 11.82
C GLY A 174 -38.86 24.47 12.52
N GLU A 175 -39.80 24.65 13.46
CA GLU A 175 -40.24 23.61 14.40
C GLU A 175 -40.85 22.39 13.73
N SER A 176 -41.57 22.53 12.61
CA SER A 176 -42.17 21.39 11.89
C SER A 176 -41.12 20.50 11.24
N ALA A 177 -40.06 21.06 10.68
CA ALA A 177 -38.94 20.28 10.11
C ALA A 177 -38.15 19.57 11.22
N ALA A 178 -37.92 20.24 12.35
CA ALA A 178 -37.30 19.66 13.55
C ALA A 178 -38.06 18.44 14.05
N LYS A 179 -39.38 18.53 14.12
CA LYS A 179 -40.23 17.42 14.51
C LYS A 179 -40.15 16.20 13.58
N VAL A 180 -40.09 16.44 12.27
CA VAL A 180 -39.94 15.34 11.27
C VAL A 180 -38.65 14.57 11.49
N VAL A 181 -37.52 15.26 11.69
CA VAL A 181 -36.22 14.57 11.90
C VAL A 181 -36.19 13.84 13.23
N LEU A 182 -36.70 14.44 14.32
CA LEU A 182 -36.79 13.77 15.64
C LEU A 182 -37.69 12.53 15.57
N GLN A 183 -38.84 12.62 14.90
CA GLN A 183 -39.73 11.50 14.66
C GLN A 183 -39.08 10.41 13.81
N TYR A 184 -38.34 10.77 12.75
CA TYR A 184 -37.60 9.81 11.92
C TYR A 184 -36.55 9.05 12.75
N ILE A 185 -35.75 9.77 13.56
CA ILE A 185 -34.76 9.17 14.44
C ILE A 185 -35.42 8.25 15.46
N GLN A 186 -36.52 8.68 16.04
CA GLN A 186 -37.29 7.89 17.01
C GLN A 186 -37.91 6.67 16.36
N GLN A 187 -38.55 6.79 15.20
CA GLN A 187 -39.06 5.64 14.43
C GLN A 187 -37.97 4.66 14.02
N LYS A 188 -36.80 5.15 13.64
CA LYS A 188 -35.65 4.28 13.38
C LYS A 188 -35.16 3.56 14.63
N GLN A 189 -35.21 4.20 15.79
CA GLN A 189 -34.90 3.57 17.07
C GLN A 189 -35.99 2.58 17.49
N GLU A 190 -37.27 2.89 17.29
CA GLU A 190 -38.38 2.02 17.58
C GLU A 190 -38.50 0.86 16.56
N SER A 191 -38.29 1.14 15.27
CA SER A 191 -38.25 0.07 14.23
C SER A 191 -36.99 -0.80 14.38
N GLY A 192 -35.87 -0.22 14.81
CA GLY A 192 -34.68 -0.97 15.21
C GLY A 192 -34.88 -1.75 16.49
N SER A 193 -35.66 -1.24 17.44
CA SER A 193 -35.87 -1.94 18.72
C SER A 193 -37.01 -2.99 18.66
N GLN A 194 -38.04 -2.80 17.83
CA GLN A 194 -39.14 -3.82 17.74
C GLN A 194 -38.79 -4.98 16.81
N LEU A 195 -38.02 -4.81 15.75
CA LEU A 195 -37.52 -5.93 14.91
C LEU A 195 -36.24 -6.59 15.46
N ASN A 196 -35.46 -5.88 16.27
CA ASN A 196 -34.18 -6.38 16.78
C ASN A 196 -34.20 -6.81 18.25
N GLN A 197 -35.18 -6.42 19.09
CA GLN A 197 -35.19 -6.83 20.50
C GLN A 197 -35.67 -8.26 20.73
N GLU A 198 -36.44 -8.89 19.84
CA GLU A 198 -36.78 -10.31 19.95
C GLU A 198 -35.75 -11.26 19.29
N LYS A 199 -34.81 -10.78 18.42
CA LYS A 199 -33.77 -11.60 17.76
C LYS A 199 -32.31 -11.21 18.10
N LEU A 200 -32.06 -10.12 18.79
CA LEU A 200 -30.71 -9.57 19.03
C LEU A 200 -30.22 -9.67 20.48
N THR A 201 -30.82 -10.52 21.32
CA THR A 201 -30.16 -10.92 22.57
C THR A 201 -29.38 -12.21 22.31
N PRO A 202 -28.03 -12.07 22.00
CA PRO A 202 -27.18 -13.26 21.98
C PRO A 202 -27.34 -13.95 23.33
N CYS A 203 -27.48 -15.27 23.34
CA CYS A 203 -27.58 -16.04 24.59
C CYS A 203 -26.32 -15.77 25.45
N LYS A 204 -26.41 -15.91 26.76
CA LYS A 204 -25.25 -15.73 27.66
C LYS A 204 -24.02 -16.54 27.22
N GLU A 205 -24.24 -17.66 26.55
CA GLU A 205 -23.19 -18.54 26.04
C GLU A 205 -22.47 -17.91 24.81
N PHE A 206 -23.15 -17.11 23.99
CA PHE A 206 -22.51 -16.37 22.88
C PHE A 206 -21.45 -15.40 23.40
N PHE A 207 -21.74 -14.57 24.40
CA PHE A 207 -20.77 -13.66 24.99
C PHE A 207 -19.60 -14.37 25.67
N LYS A 208 -19.86 -15.55 26.26
CA LYS A 208 -18.79 -16.40 26.79
C LYS A 208 -17.91 -16.93 25.67
N TYR A 209 -18.51 -17.34 24.55
CA TYR A 209 -17.81 -17.79 23.37
C TYR A 209 -17.00 -16.66 22.75
N GLN A 210 -17.57 -15.48 22.56
CA GLN A 210 -16.87 -14.28 22.08
C GLN A 210 -15.64 -13.98 22.94
N LYS A 211 -15.80 -13.96 24.26
CA LYS A 211 -14.70 -13.73 25.20
C LYS A 211 -13.64 -14.84 25.12
N LYS A 212 -14.05 -16.10 25.01
CA LYS A 212 -13.13 -17.23 24.83
C LYS A 212 -12.34 -17.11 23.53
N LEU A 213 -13.01 -16.80 22.42
CA LEU A 213 -12.40 -16.60 21.10
C LEU A 213 -11.41 -15.42 21.14
N SER A 214 -11.83 -14.27 21.68
CA SER A 214 -10.96 -13.09 21.78
C SER A 214 -9.72 -13.36 22.66
N THR A 215 -9.88 -14.08 23.77
CA THR A 215 -8.75 -14.48 24.62
C THR A 215 -7.81 -15.43 23.89
N SER A 216 -8.34 -16.40 23.15
CA SER A 216 -7.57 -17.35 22.34
C SER A 216 -6.77 -16.63 21.25
N VAL A 217 -7.42 -15.74 20.51
CA VAL A 217 -6.80 -14.93 19.44
C VAL A 217 -5.72 -14.01 20.02
N SER A 218 -6.01 -13.35 21.14
CA SER A 218 -5.02 -12.49 21.81
C SER A 218 -3.77 -13.29 22.22
N ALA A 219 -3.95 -14.45 22.85
CA ALA A 219 -2.85 -15.31 23.29
C ALA A 219 -1.96 -15.79 22.10
N GLN A 220 -2.57 -16.04 20.94
CA GLN A 220 -1.84 -16.46 19.75
C GLN A 220 -1.08 -15.32 19.07
N CYS A 221 -1.56 -14.09 19.18
CA CYS A 221 -1.06 -12.93 18.42
C CYS A 221 -0.19 -11.98 19.23
N CYS A 222 -0.13 -12.10 20.58
CA CYS A 222 0.65 -11.19 21.45
C CYS A 222 2.14 -11.16 21.14
N PHE A 223 2.70 -12.26 20.65
CA PHE A 223 4.13 -12.40 20.46
C PHE A 223 4.46 -12.82 19.04
N LEU A 224 5.49 -12.20 18.48
CA LEU A 224 6.11 -12.68 17.25
C LEU A 224 7.02 -13.86 17.57
N SER A 225 6.94 -14.90 16.74
CA SER A 225 7.92 -15.97 16.75
C SER A 225 9.23 -15.42 16.18
N THR A 226 10.25 -15.31 17.04
CA THR A 226 11.57 -14.84 16.60
C THR A 226 12.43 -16.02 16.19
N TYR A 227 13.28 -15.83 15.19
CA TYR A 227 14.27 -16.83 14.79
C TYR A 227 15.21 -17.18 15.97
N GLY A 228 15.37 -18.48 16.25
CA GLY A 228 16.32 -19.00 17.25
C GLY A 228 15.93 -18.77 18.70
N GLY A 229 14.69 -18.44 18.98
CA GLY A 229 14.46 -17.83 20.18
C GLY A 229 13.72 -18.42 21.32
N THR A 230 14.36 -18.34 22.44
CA THR A 230 13.78 -18.34 23.79
C THR A 230 13.13 -16.99 24.16
N SER A 231 13.39 -15.91 23.41
CA SER A 231 12.80 -14.59 23.66
C SER A 231 11.60 -14.33 22.72
N HIS A 232 10.40 -14.33 23.28
CA HIS A 232 9.22 -13.86 22.58
C HIS A 232 9.20 -12.33 22.59
N MET A 233 9.30 -11.71 21.42
CA MET A 233 9.13 -10.25 21.31
C MET A 233 7.64 -9.91 21.28
N SER A 234 7.23 -8.95 22.10
CA SER A 234 5.86 -8.44 22.08
C SER A 234 5.58 -7.80 20.74
N LEU A 235 4.43 -8.13 20.15
CA LEU A 235 4.01 -7.51 18.88
C LEU A 235 3.81 -6.00 19.04
N ASP A 236 3.34 -5.52 20.18
CA ASP A 236 3.12 -4.09 20.42
C ASP A 236 4.43 -3.30 20.41
N ASP A 237 5.48 -3.86 20.97
CA ASP A 237 6.76 -3.17 21.12
C ASP A 237 7.49 -3.04 19.79
N ILE A 238 7.38 -4.04 18.91
CA ILE A 238 8.17 -4.09 17.68
C ILE A 238 7.38 -3.74 16.42
N TYR A 239 6.04 -3.81 16.47
CA TYR A 239 5.24 -3.57 15.27
C TYR A 239 5.55 -2.20 14.65
N THR A 240 5.88 -2.22 13.39
CA THR A 240 6.10 -1.04 12.56
C THR A 240 5.24 -1.17 11.32
N GLU A 241 4.50 -0.13 11.00
CA GLU A 241 3.57 -0.15 9.87
C GLU A 241 4.33 -0.24 8.54
N GLY A 242 3.89 -1.18 7.71
CA GLY A 242 4.27 -1.22 6.30
C GLY A 242 3.45 -0.21 5.49
N GLN A 243 3.93 0.13 4.30
CA GLN A 243 3.21 1.02 3.41
C GLN A 243 2.01 0.28 2.78
N LEU A 244 0.81 0.81 3.01
CA LEU A 244 -0.44 0.32 2.43
C LEU A 244 -0.90 1.22 1.30
N GLU A 245 -1.32 0.63 0.19
CA GLU A 245 -1.76 1.33 -1.03
C GLU A 245 -2.96 0.61 -1.65
N LEU A 246 -3.84 1.34 -2.32
CA LEU A 246 -4.89 0.73 -3.13
C LEU A 246 -4.29 0.26 -4.47
N ALA A 247 -4.72 -0.91 -4.94
CA ALA A 247 -4.30 -1.42 -6.25
C ALA A 247 -4.89 -0.62 -7.43
N HIS A 248 -5.99 0.08 -7.19
CA HIS A 248 -6.64 0.95 -8.17
C HIS A 248 -6.63 2.40 -7.70
N ASP A 249 -6.29 3.31 -8.61
CA ASP A 249 -6.30 4.75 -8.34
C ASP A 249 -7.75 5.20 -8.05
N CYS A 250 -8.04 5.55 -6.82
CA CYS A 250 -9.27 6.24 -6.44
C CYS A 250 -8.94 7.73 -6.26
N ALA A 251 -9.54 8.59 -7.06
CA ALA A 251 -9.30 10.03 -7.05
C ALA A 251 -9.59 10.70 -5.68
N ASP A 252 -10.36 10.02 -4.83
CA ASP A 252 -10.86 10.55 -3.56
C ASP A 252 -9.99 10.22 -2.32
N VAL A 253 -8.91 9.43 -2.48
CA VAL A 253 -8.08 9.00 -1.34
C VAL A 253 -6.84 9.88 -1.24
N HIS A 254 -6.89 10.88 -0.37
CA HIS A 254 -5.79 11.81 -0.11
C HIS A 254 -5.06 11.49 1.20
N GLY A 255 -4.26 10.43 1.24
CA GLY A 255 -3.41 10.15 2.42
C GLY A 255 -2.88 8.72 2.46
N PRO A 256 -1.95 8.40 3.39
CA PRO A 256 -1.54 7.03 3.64
C PRO A 256 -2.72 6.24 4.24
N LEU A 257 -2.92 5.00 3.77
CA LEU A 257 -3.91 4.10 4.33
C LEU A 257 -3.43 3.57 5.68
N GLY A 258 -4.32 3.60 6.67
CA GLY A 258 -4.11 2.95 7.96
C GLY A 258 -4.60 1.49 7.98
N LEU A 259 -4.34 0.78 9.08
CA LEU A 259 -4.80 -0.60 9.29
C LEU A 259 -6.33 -0.73 9.23
N GLU A 260 -7.06 0.25 9.77
CA GLU A 260 -8.53 0.25 9.78
C GLU A 260 -9.12 0.44 8.39
N ASP A 261 -8.39 1.12 7.50
CA ASP A 261 -8.82 1.31 6.12
C ASP A 261 -8.86 0.01 5.32
N ILE A 262 -8.21 -1.06 5.77
CA ILE A 262 -8.29 -2.38 5.12
C ILE A 262 -9.73 -2.87 5.06
N VAL A 263 -10.50 -2.68 6.10
CA VAL A 263 -11.91 -3.14 6.19
C VAL A 263 -12.94 -2.02 5.95
N SER A 264 -12.51 -0.76 5.84
CA SER A 264 -13.37 0.40 5.58
C SER A 264 -13.92 0.40 4.14
N THR A 265 -14.80 1.34 3.84
CA THR A 265 -15.34 1.56 2.48
C THR A 265 -14.38 2.32 1.55
N VAL A 266 -13.26 2.81 2.07
CA VAL A 266 -12.26 3.57 1.30
C VAL A 266 -11.65 2.67 0.22
N GLY A 267 -11.71 3.09 -1.04
CA GLY A 267 -11.14 2.38 -2.17
C GLY A 267 -11.92 1.15 -2.63
N THR A 268 -13.22 1.11 -2.38
CA THR A 268 -14.11 0.03 -2.85
C THR A 268 -14.20 0.01 -4.36
N VAL A 269 -13.99 -1.17 -4.95
CA VAL A 269 -14.10 -1.42 -6.39
C VAL A 269 -15.44 -2.06 -6.74
N ASN A 270 -15.94 -2.96 -5.89
CA ASN A 270 -17.19 -3.67 -6.07
C ASN A 270 -17.96 -3.76 -4.76
N GLU A 271 -18.99 -2.95 -4.59
CA GLU A 271 -19.83 -2.91 -3.38
C GLU A 271 -20.63 -4.19 -3.13
N GLN A 272 -20.81 -5.04 -4.14
CA GLN A 272 -21.54 -6.31 -4.01
C GLN A 272 -20.65 -7.46 -3.52
N ALA A 273 -19.35 -7.29 -3.51
CA ALA A 273 -18.38 -8.25 -3.01
C ALA A 273 -18.07 -8.00 -1.53
N ASP A 274 -17.60 -9.04 -0.83
CA ASP A 274 -17.30 -9.00 0.61
C ASP A 274 -15.82 -9.29 0.91
N THR A 275 -15.01 -9.54 -0.11
CA THR A 275 -13.63 -10.01 0.04
C THR A 275 -12.62 -8.90 -0.24
N VAL A 276 -11.80 -8.60 0.76
CA VAL A 276 -10.62 -7.72 0.63
C VAL A 276 -9.38 -8.59 0.46
N VAL A 277 -8.56 -8.31 -0.53
CA VAL A 277 -7.26 -8.95 -0.68
C VAL A 277 -6.16 -7.98 -0.28
N VAL A 278 -5.27 -8.42 0.61
CA VAL A 278 -4.01 -7.73 0.92
C VAL A 278 -2.89 -8.47 0.21
N SER A 279 -2.41 -7.91 -0.89
CA SER A 279 -1.36 -8.50 -1.70
C SER A 279 0.01 -7.88 -1.39
N GLY A 280 1.06 -8.70 -1.41
CA GLY A 280 2.42 -8.23 -1.16
C GLY A 280 3.45 -9.34 -1.32
N GLU A 281 4.70 -8.95 -1.55
CA GLU A 281 5.83 -9.86 -1.74
C GLU A 281 6.08 -10.80 -0.54
N ALA A 282 6.87 -11.85 -0.78
CA ALA A 282 7.34 -12.70 0.31
C ALA A 282 8.19 -11.88 1.29
N GLY A 283 7.85 -11.95 2.58
CA GLY A 283 8.54 -11.18 3.62
C GLY A 283 8.10 -9.73 3.79
N SER A 284 7.06 -9.27 3.07
CA SER A 284 6.50 -7.90 3.22
C SER A 284 5.75 -7.64 4.54
N GLY A 285 5.51 -8.68 5.35
CA GLY A 285 4.85 -8.54 6.65
C GLY A 285 3.34 -8.81 6.64
N LYS A 286 2.77 -9.47 5.63
CA LYS A 286 1.33 -9.79 5.52
C LYS A 286 0.77 -10.51 6.75
N SER A 287 1.43 -11.57 7.18
CA SER A 287 1.00 -12.33 8.37
C SER A 287 1.09 -11.51 9.65
N THR A 288 2.12 -10.68 9.78
CA THR A 288 2.30 -9.77 10.93
C THR A 288 1.22 -8.68 10.95
N LEU A 289 0.83 -8.17 9.79
CA LEU A 289 -0.28 -7.22 9.64
C LEU A 289 -1.61 -7.85 10.09
N LEU A 290 -1.91 -9.09 9.67
CA LEU A 290 -3.11 -9.80 10.15
C LEU A 290 -3.03 -10.07 11.65
N GLN A 291 -1.89 -10.50 12.18
CA GLN A 291 -1.71 -10.67 13.63
C GLN A 291 -1.98 -9.38 14.39
N ARG A 292 -1.53 -8.23 13.85
CA ARG A 292 -1.83 -6.92 14.44
C ARG A 292 -3.32 -6.60 14.43
N LEU A 293 -4.01 -6.83 13.32
CA LEU A 293 -5.48 -6.68 13.22
C LEU A 293 -6.21 -7.57 14.23
N HIS A 294 -5.80 -8.84 14.34
CA HIS A 294 -6.37 -9.79 15.29
C HIS A 294 -6.19 -9.33 16.74
N LEU A 295 -5.00 -8.85 17.08
CA LEU A 295 -4.70 -8.37 18.43
C LEU A 295 -5.52 -7.12 18.79
N LEU A 296 -5.64 -6.16 17.87
CA LEU A 296 -6.46 -4.95 18.05
C LEU A 296 -7.93 -5.30 18.22
N TRP A 297 -8.47 -6.23 17.40
CA TRP A 297 -9.84 -6.73 17.58
C TRP A 297 -10.02 -7.40 18.93
N ALA A 298 -9.14 -8.31 19.32
CA ALA A 298 -9.24 -9.07 20.56
C ALA A 298 -9.23 -8.17 21.81
N ARG A 299 -8.60 -6.99 21.73
CA ARG A 299 -8.55 -5.97 22.79
C ARG A 299 -9.69 -4.94 22.70
N GLY A 300 -10.51 -5.00 21.66
CA GLY A 300 -11.56 -4.00 21.42
C GLY A 300 -11.02 -2.61 21.03
N ALA A 301 -9.76 -2.54 20.55
CA ALA A 301 -9.13 -1.28 20.15
C ALA A 301 -9.45 -0.89 18.70
N ALA A 302 -9.80 -1.87 17.84
CA ALA A 302 -10.23 -1.65 16.46
C ALA A 302 -11.27 -2.69 16.05
N LEU A 303 -11.90 -2.52 14.86
CA LEU A 303 -12.89 -3.44 14.28
C LEU A 303 -14.12 -3.71 15.19
N GLN A 304 -14.58 -2.69 15.90
CA GLN A 304 -15.68 -2.81 16.86
C GLN A 304 -17.01 -3.25 16.23
N GLU A 305 -17.18 -3.05 14.92
CA GLU A 305 -18.33 -3.52 14.15
C GLU A 305 -18.37 -5.06 14.02
N SER A 306 -17.24 -5.73 14.19
CA SER A 306 -17.12 -7.18 14.06
C SER A 306 -17.18 -7.85 15.44
N LEU A 307 -18.31 -8.51 15.75
CA LEU A 307 -18.47 -9.20 17.03
C LEU A 307 -17.60 -10.45 17.15
N LEU A 308 -17.39 -11.18 16.04
CA LEU A 308 -16.54 -12.37 15.99
C LEU A 308 -15.54 -12.26 14.85
N LEU A 309 -14.30 -12.65 15.14
CA LEU A 309 -13.23 -12.75 14.16
C LEU A 309 -12.66 -14.18 14.17
N PHE A 310 -12.60 -14.80 12.99
CA PHE A 310 -12.08 -16.15 12.79
C PHE A 310 -10.81 -16.12 11.94
N PRO A 311 -9.63 -16.36 12.56
CA PRO A 311 -8.36 -16.41 11.85
C PRO A 311 -8.08 -17.80 11.28
N PHE A 312 -7.85 -17.89 9.97
CA PHE A 312 -7.47 -19.12 9.29
C PHE A 312 -6.09 -18.97 8.64
N SER A 313 -5.25 -20.00 8.78
CA SER A 313 -4.00 -20.13 8.04
C SER A 313 -4.17 -21.11 6.89
N CYS A 314 -4.05 -20.64 5.65
CA CYS A 314 -4.17 -21.48 4.46
C CYS A 314 -3.11 -22.59 4.44
N ARG A 315 -1.91 -22.32 4.94
CA ARG A 315 -0.83 -23.29 5.11
C ARG A 315 -1.29 -24.47 5.98
N ARG A 316 -1.94 -24.19 7.12
CA ARG A 316 -2.44 -25.24 8.02
C ARG A 316 -3.61 -26.01 7.42
N LEU A 317 -4.47 -25.33 6.68
CA LEU A 317 -5.62 -25.94 6.02
C LEU A 317 -5.23 -26.92 4.90
N ASN A 318 -4.05 -26.82 4.30
CA ASN A 318 -3.53 -27.82 3.36
C ASN A 318 -3.35 -29.23 3.97
N SER A 319 -3.18 -29.33 5.27
CA SER A 319 -3.04 -30.63 5.98
C SER A 319 -4.37 -31.29 6.31
N GLU A 320 -5.49 -30.60 6.07
CA GLU A 320 -6.81 -31.15 6.29
C GLU A 320 -7.30 -31.90 5.04
N HIS A 321 -7.44 -33.21 5.17
CA HIS A 321 -7.85 -34.09 4.07
C HIS A 321 -9.31 -34.52 4.14
N ARG A 322 -10.00 -34.21 5.25
CA ARG A 322 -11.40 -34.51 5.44
C ARG A 322 -12.29 -33.46 4.79
N GLU A 323 -13.45 -33.86 4.36
CA GLU A 323 -14.48 -32.91 3.98
C GLU A 323 -15.10 -32.30 5.26
N LEU A 324 -15.19 -30.98 5.31
CA LEU A 324 -15.72 -30.20 6.41
C LEU A 324 -16.94 -29.40 5.98
N SER A 325 -17.82 -29.09 6.95
CA SER A 325 -18.79 -28.01 6.83
C SER A 325 -18.18 -26.67 7.29
N ILE A 326 -18.86 -25.55 7.02
CA ILE A 326 -18.42 -24.24 7.52
C ILE A 326 -18.40 -24.20 9.05
N GLN A 327 -19.38 -24.82 9.71
CA GLN A 327 -19.43 -24.91 11.16
C GLN A 327 -18.21 -25.66 11.72
N GLU A 328 -17.88 -26.81 11.12
CA GLU A 328 -16.69 -27.58 11.49
C GLU A 328 -15.41 -26.82 11.25
N LEU A 329 -15.30 -26.13 10.12
CA LEU A 329 -14.16 -25.28 9.79
C LEU A 329 -13.93 -24.20 10.87
N MET A 330 -14.98 -23.48 11.25
CA MET A 330 -14.89 -22.40 12.24
C MET A 330 -14.56 -22.93 13.64
N PHE A 331 -15.27 -23.95 14.08
CA PHE A 331 -15.17 -24.40 15.47
C PHE A 331 -13.96 -25.29 15.71
N GLN A 332 -13.56 -26.14 14.76
CA GLN A 332 -12.41 -27.03 14.93
C GLN A 332 -11.07 -26.31 14.71
N HIS A 333 -10.99 -25.38 13.76
CA HIS A 333 -9.72 -24.73 13.41
C HIS A 333 -9.47 -23.40 14.15
N CYS A 334 -10.51 -22.77 14.72
CA CYS A 334 -10.34 -21.53 15.47
C CYS A 334 -10.61 -21.69 16.97
N CYS A 335 -11.87 -21.90 17.34
CA CYS A 335 -12.25 -22.00 18.74
C CYS A 335 -13.57 -22.76 18.88
N TRP A 336 -13.57 -23.82 19.72
CA TRP A 336 -14.76 -24.63 19.95
C TRP A 336 -15.67 -23.98 20.99
N PRO A 337 -16.99 -23.82 20.74
CA PRO A 337 -17.96 -23.39 21.75
C PRO A 337 -18.12 -24.44 22.82
N ASP A 338 -18.19 -24.06 24.11
CA ASP A 338 -18.35 -25.00 25.22
C ASP A 338 -19.76 -25.57 25.28
N ARG A 339 -20.78 -24.78 24.88
CA ARG A 339 -22.21 -25.15 24.87
C ARG A 339 -22.94 -24.43 23.74
N GLN A 340 -24.13 -24.91 23.40
CA GLN A 340 -25.05 -24.25 22.44
C GLN A 340 -24.44 -23.96 21.06
N GLN A 341 -23.72 -24.92 20.50
CA GLN A 341 -23.03 -24.80 19.24
C GLN A 341 -23.95 -24.40 18.08
N GLU A 342 -25.11 -25.06 17.98
CA GLU A 342 -26.09 -24.78 16.93
C GLU A 342 -26.70 -23.39 17.03
N GLU A 343 -26.99 -22.93 18.25
CA GLU A 343 -27.54 -21.58 18.46
C GLU A 343 -26.51 -20.49 18.11
N ILE A 344 -25.25 -20.71 18.50
CA ILE A 344 -24.14 -19.81 18.15
C ILE A 344 -23.92 -19.80 16.64
N PHE A 345 -23.96 -20.96 16.00
CA PHE A 345 -23.81 -21.06 14.55
C PHE A 345 -24.97 -20.39 13.81
N GLN A 346 -26.21 -20.62 14.28
CA GLN A 346 -27.37 -19.95 13.69
C GLN A 346 -27.30 -18.43 13.85
N PHE A 347 -26.83 -17.91 14.98
CA PHE A 347 -26.61 -16.48 15.17
C PHE A 347 -25.61 -15.93 14.17
N ILE A 348 -24.53 -16.66 13.89
CA ILE A 348 -23.53 -16.29 12.89
C ILE A 348 -24.13 -16.23 11.49
N LEU A 349 -25.01 -17.18 11.14
CA LEU A 349 -25.69 -17.21 9.84
C LEU A 349 -26.70 -16.06 9.68
N ASP A 350 -27.40 -15.71 10.76
CA ASP A 350 -28.41 -14.66 10.77
C ASP A 350 -27.80 -13.25 10.77
N HIS A 351 -26.54 -13.10 11.24
CA HIS A 351 -25.84 -11.80 11.37
C HIS A 351 -24.46 -11.81 10.68
N PRO A 352 -24.38 -12.10 9.37
CA PRO A 352 -23.11 -12.25 8.67
C PRO A 352 -22.28 -10.96 8.68
N HIS A 353 -22.90 -9.79 8.69
CA HIS A 353 -22.22 -8.47 8.70
C HIS A 353 -21.45 -8.19 10.00
N LEU A 354 -21.71 -8.92 11.09
CA LEU A 354 -21.00 -8.81 12.36
C LEU A 354 -19.81 -9.77 12.46
N ILE A 355 -19.50 -10.50 11.39
CA ILE A 355 -18.49 -11.55 11.36
C ILE A 355 -17.37 -11.17 10.40
N LEU A 356 -16.14 -11.37 10.82
CA LEU A 356 -14.94 -11.19 10.03
C LEU A 356 -14.17 -12.51 9.91
N PHE A 357 -13.90 -12.94 8.69
CA PHE A 357 -12.96 -14.02 8.40
C PHE A 357 -11.63 -13.46 7.90
N THR A 358 -10.54 -14.02 8.35
CA THR A 358 -9.23 -13.70 7.82
C THR A 358 -8.54 -14.98 7.35
N PHE A 359 -7.95 -14.94 6.15
CA PHE A 359 -7.25 -16.05 5.55
C PHE A 359 -5.81 -15.63 5.25
N ASP A 360 -4.87 -16.20 6.00
CA ASP A 360 -3.44 -15.89 5.82
C ASP A 360 -2.82 -16.84 4.81
N GLY A 361 -2.29 -16.27 3.70
CA GLY A 361 -1.52 -16.99 2.69
C GLY A 361 -2.36 -17.80 1.70
N LEU A 362 -3.30 -17.18 0.98
CA LEU A 362 -4.07 -17.86 -0.08
C LEU A 362 -3.16 -18.50 -1.15
N ASP A 363 -2.03 -17.88 -1.44
CA ASP A 363 -1.01 -18.37 -2.36
C ASP A 363 -0.34 -19.68 -1.88
N GLU A 364 -0.44 -20.01 -0.61
CA GLU A 364 0.12 -21.25 -0.03
C GLU A 364 -0.81 -22.47 -0.17
N LEU A 365 -2.02 -22.30 -0.69
CA LEU A 365 -2.91 -23.42 -0.99
C LEU A 365 -2.37 -24.26 -2.16
N LYS A 366 -2.53 -25.59 -2.05
CA LYS A 366 -2.11 -26.55 -3.10
C LYS A 366 -2.92 -26.38 -4.39
N GLN A 367 -4.16 -25.90 -4.30
CA GLN A 367 -5.02 -25.67 -5.45
C GLN A 367 -5.12 -24.16 -5.74
N SER A 368 -5.02 -23.82 -7.03
CA SER A 368 -5.29 -22.46 -7.49
C SER A 368 -6.77 -22.12 -7.39
N PHE A 369 -7.07 -20.83 -7.15
CA PHE A 369 -8.45 -20.37 -7.06
C PHE A 369 -9.25 -20.68 -8.33
N SER A 370 -10.41 -21.33 -8.15
CA SER A 370 -11.36 -21.63 -9.22
C SER A 370 -12.78 -21.23 -8.78
N ASP A 371 -13.59 -20.72 -9.70
CA ASP A 371 -14.99 -20.35 -9.52
C ASP A 371 -15.96 -21.38 -10.13
N GLU A 372 -15.49 -22.55 -10.49
CA GLU A 372 -16.29 -23.59 -11.18
C GLU A 372 -17.25 -24.35 -10.26
N HIS A 373 -16.88 -24.57 -9.00
CA HIS A 373 -17.67 -25.35 -8.05
C HIS A 373 -18.44 -24.42 -7.10
N ARG A 374 -19.75 -24.36 -7.24
CA ARG A 374 -20.61 -23.54 -6.37
C ARG A 374 -21.28 -24.36 -5.29
N LEU A 375 -21.09 -23.96 -4.04
CA LEU A 375 -21.79 -24.43 -2.86
C LEU A 375 -22.73 -23.32 -2.37
N CYS A 376 -23.95 -23.70 -2.00
CA CYS A 376 -24.93 -22.74 -1.50
C CYS A 376 -25.39 -23.03 -0.06
N CYS A 377 -25.05 -24.21 0.48
CA CYS A 377 -25.46 -24.63 1.81
C CYS A 377 -24.27 -24.64 2.78
N PRO A 378 -24.30 -23.84 3.88
CA PRO A 378 -23.22 -23.78 4.87
C PRO A 378 -22.99 -25.08 5.64
N THR A 379 -23.99 -25.99 5.70
CA THR A 379 -23.89 -27.28 6.37
C THR A 379 -23.38 -28.41 5.47
N GLN A 380 -23.28 -28.14 4.16
CA GLN A 380 -22.75 -29.12 3.21
C GLN A 380 -21.25 -29.32 3.46
N ARG A 381 -20.81 -30.56 3.54
CA ARG A 381 -19.41 -30.93 3.63
C ARG A 381 -18.76 -30.90 2.25
N ALA A 382 -17.56 -30.34 2.20
CA ALA A 382 -16.74 -30.31 0.99
C ALA A 382 -15.25 -30.24 1.37
N PRO A 383 -14.36 -30.53 0.43
CA PRO A 383 -12.91 -30.28 0.61
C PRO A 383 -12.66 -28.82 1.00
N VAL A 384 -11.69 -28.60 1.88
CA VAL A 384 -11.44 -27.27 2.49
C VAL A 384 -11.19 -26.18 1.46
N HIS A 385 -10.43 -26.45 0.38
CA HIS A 385 -10.17 -25.49 -0.68
C HIS A 385 -11.46 -25.05 -1.40
N ILE A 386 -12.43 -25.97 -1.61
CA ILE A 386 -13.72 -25.64 -2.21
C ILE A 386 -14.56 -24.76 -1.26
N LEU A 387 -14.55 -25.05 0.05
CA LEU A 387 -15.20 -24.19 1.05
C LEU A 387 -14.62 -22.78 1.02
N LEU A 388 -13.28 -22.65 1.04
CA LEU A 388 -12.58 -21.36 0.99
C LEU A 388 -12.91 -20.57 -0.28
N PHE A 389 -12.90 -21.23 -1.44
CA PHE A 389 -13.21 -20.56 -2.72
C PHE A 389 -14.64 -20.05 -2.74
N ASN A 390 -15.60 -20.82 -2.22
CA ASN A 390 -16.99 -20.39 -2.14
C ASN A 390 -17.22 -19.29 -1.10
N LEU A 391 -16.48 -19.26 0.01
CA LEU A 391 -16.47 -18.13 0.94
C LEU A 391 -15.96 -16.86 0.26
N ILE A 392 -14.83 -16.95 -0.44
CA ILE A 392 -14.21 -15.81 -1.14
C ILE A 392 -15.12 -15.29 -2.27
N GLN A 393 -15.77 -16.17 -3.02
CA GLN A 393 -16.74 -15.80 -4.05
C GLN A 393 -18.00 -15.13 -3.49
N GLY A 394 -18.30 -15.33 -2.20
CA GLY A 394 -19.54 -14.90 -1.58
C GLY A 394 -20.77 -15.75 -1.92
N SER A 395 -20.58 -16.97 -2.48
CA SER A 395 -21.65 -17.96 -2.66
C SER A 395 -22.02 -18.64 -1.34
N LEU A 396 -21.09 -18.77 -0.40
CA LEU A 396 -21.31 -19.15 0.99
C LEU A 396 -21.18 -17.94 1.90
N MET A 397 -22.08 -17.82 2.87
CA MET A 397 -22.08 -16.78 3.91
C MET A 397 -21.89 -15.36 3.33
N LYS A 398 -22.75 -14.99 2.38
CA LYS A 398 -22.77 -13.64 1.80
C LYS A 398 -23.00 -12.60 2.91
N GLY A 399 -22.29 -11.49 2.86
CA GLY A 399 -22.32 -10.43 3.86
C GLY A 399 -21.31 -10.59 5.00
N VAL A 400 -20.63 -11.74 5.13
CA VAL A 400 -19.47 -11.88 6.01
C VAL A 400 -18.28 -11.19 5.35
N ARG A 401 -17.61 -10.27 6.04
CA ARG A 401 -16.38 -9.67 5.54
C ARG A 401 -15.22 -10.67 5.59
N LYS A 402 -14.40 -10.68 4.54
CA LYS A 402 -13.21 -11.53 4.44
C LYS A 402 -12.00 -10.69 4.13
N VAL A 403 -10.92 -10.88 4.86
CA VAL A 403 -9.60 -10.33 4.56
C VAL A 403 -8.66 -11.48 4.22
N VAL A 404 -8.12 -11.45 3.03
CA VAL A 404 -7.28 -12.53 2.50
C VAL A 404 -5.90 -11.97 2.19
N THR A 405 -4.84 -12.57 2.72
CA THR A 405 -3.48 -12.23 2.30
C THR A 405 -3.00 -13.14 1.17
N SER A 406 -2.26 -12.59 0.23
CA SER A 406 -1.72 -13.35 -0.91
C SER A 406 -0.48 -12.70 -1.48
N ARG A 407 0.29 -13.44 -2.28
CA ARG A 407 1.28 -12.85 -3.18
C ARG A 407 0.58 -12.30 -4.44
N PRO A 408 1.13 -11.26 -5.08
CA PRO A 408 0.52 -10.64 -6.26
C PRO A 408 0.26 -11.64 -7.41
N GLU A 409 1.16 -12.62 -7.59
CA GLU A 409 1.08 -13.61 -8.66
C GLU A 409 -0.11 -14.57 -8.50
N ALA A 410 -0.59 -14.78 -7.28
CA ALA A 410 -1.74 -15.64 -6.98
C ALA A 410 -3.08 -14.90 -7.03
N VAL A 411 -3.09 -13.59 -7.21
CA VAL A 411 -4.31 -12.79 -7.40
C VAL A 411 -4.74 -12.88 -8.87
N VAL A 412 -5.25 -14.04 -9.25
CA VAL A 412 -5.66 -14.36 -10.63
C VAL A 412 -6.90 -13.56 -11.07
N PRO A 413 -7.14 -13.37 -12.39
CA PRO A 413 -8.31 -12.64 -12.90
C PRO A 413 -9.66 -13.21 -12.42
N ALA A 414 -9.77 -14.54 -12.22
CA ALA A 414 -10.94 -15.18 -11.65
C ALA A 414 -11.24 -14.67 -10.23
N LEU A 415 -10.23 -14.50 -9.39
CA LEU A 415 -10.36 -13.96 -8.04
C LEU A 415 -10.74 -12.46 -8.07
N LYS A 416 -10.14 -11.68 -8.97
CA LYS A 416 -10.38 -10.22 -9.07
C LYS A 416 -11.83 -9.84 -9.28
N LYS A 417 -12.64 -10.70 -9.90
CA LYS A 417 -14.09 -10.49 -10.10
C LYS A 417 -14.88 -10.43 -8.80
N HIS A 418 -14.35 -11.04 -7.73
CA HIS A 418 -15.03 -11.22 -6.44
C HIS A 418 -14.48 -10.32 -5.34
N LEU A 419 -13.61 -9.36 -5.69
CA LEU A 419 -12.96 -8.50 -4.71
C LEU A 419 -13.80 -7.25 -4.41
N TYR A 420 -14.01 -7.01 -3.13
CA TYR A 420 -14.50 -5.72 -2.61
C TYR A 420 -13.45 -4.63 -2.88
N LYS A 421 -12.18 -4.90 -2.53
CA LYS A 421 -11.01 -4.09 -2.86
C LYS A 421 -9.72 -4.90 -2.80
N GLU A 422 -8.68 -4.38 -3.42
CA GLU A 422 -7.31 -4.91 -3.35
C GLU A 422 -6.39 -3.86 -2.72
N VAL A 423 -5.70 -4.24 -1.65
CA VAL A 423 -4.73 -3.41 -0.92
C VAL A 423 -3.34 -4.00 -1.12
N LEU A 424 -2.37 -3.17 -1.48
CA LEU A 424 -0.98 -3.56 -1.70
C LEU A 424 -0.16 -3.25 -0.44
N LEU A 425 0.51 -4.26 0.10
CA LEU A 425 1.47 -4.10 1.19
C LEU A 425 2.90 -4.08 0.64
N ARG A 426 3.55 -2.90 0.68
CA ARG A 426 4.83 -2.65 0.00
C ARG A 426 6.07 -2.94 0.83
N GLY A 427 6.02 -3.00 2.11
CA GLY A 427 7.16 -3.11 3.00
C GLY A 427 7.44 -1.81 3.75
N PHE A 428 8.66 -1.67 4.29
CA PHE A 428 9.01 -0.50 5.10
C PHE A 428 9.43 0.71 4.25
N SER A 429 8.98 1.89 4.63
CA SER A 429 9.57 3.15 4.19
C SER A 429 10.94 3.37 4.84
N PRO A 430 11.74 4.35 4.38
CA PRO A 430 12.99 4.71 5.07
C PRO A 430 12.78 5.07 6.55
N SER A 431 11.71 5.81 6.87
CA SER A 431 11.31 6.10 8.25
C SER A 431 10.83 4.87 9.01
N GLY A 432 10.17 3.93 8.33
CA GLY A 432 9.80 2.64 8.88
C GLY A 432 11.01 1.78 9.24
N ILE A 433 12.05 1.76 8.40
CA ILE A 433 13.31 1.07 8.70
C ILE A 433 13.97 1.67 9.95
N ASP A 434 14.07 3.01 10.04
CA ASP A 434 14.62 3.69 11.23
C ASP A 434 13.82 3.34 12.49
N CYS A 435 12.49 3.45 12.42
CA CYS A 435 11.58 3.11 13.52
C CYS A 435 11.75 1.64 13.97
N PHE A 436 11.78 0.70 13.02
CA PHE A 436 11.94 -0.72 13.32
C PHE A 436 13.27 -1.02 14.01
N VAL A 437 14.38 -0.52 13.47
CA VAL A 437 15.73 -0.75 14.03
C VAL A 437 15.82 -0.19 15.46
N ARG A 438 15.25 1.00 15.71
CA ARG A 438 15.22 1.59 17.07
C ARG A 438 14.36 0.80 18.04
N LYS A 439 13.23 0.25 17.60
CA LYS A 439 12.36 -0.61 18.42
C LYS A 439 13.00 -1.97 18.68
N HIS A 440 13.75 -2.49 17.72
CA HIS A 440 14.38 -3.80 17.84
C HIS A 440 15.54 -3.81 18.87
N HIS A 441 16.28 -2.71 18.98
CA HIS A 441 17.42 -2.61 19.89
C HIS A 441 17.08 -1.79 21.13
N SER A 442 17.24 -2.43 22.31
CA SER A 442 17.09 -1.73 23.60
C SER A 442 18.19 -0.69 23.86
N ASP A 443 19.37 -0.87 23.23
CA ASP A 443 20.50 0.07 23.33
C ASP A 443 20.48 1.05 22.12
N PRO A 444 20.23 2.34 22.34
CA PRO A 444 20.21 3.35 21.29
C PRO A 444 21.54 3.48 20.52
N THR A 445 22.66 3.14 21.17
CA THR A 445 23.98 3.22 20.53
C THR A 445 24.17 2.14 19.48
N VAL A 446 23.65 0.94 19.73
CA VAL A 446 23.63 -0.16 18.75
C VAL A 446 22.72 0.18 17.58
N ALA A 447 21.51 0.66 17.86
CA ALA A 447 20.57 1.08 16.83
C ALA A 447 21.19 2.14 15.89
N THR A 448 21.86 3.14 16.46
CA THR A 448 22.52 4.19 15.68
C THR A 448 23.62 3.62 14.76
N LYS A 449 24.48 2.73 15.27
CA LYS A 449 25.55 2.09 14.47
C LYS A 449 24.98 1.23 13.33
N VAL A 450 23.88 0.49 13.57
CA VAL A 450 23.21 -0.29 12.53
C VAL A 450 22.67 0.65 11.46
N LEU A 451 22.01 1.75 11.84
CA LEU A 451 21.48 2.73 10.90
C LEU A 451 22.58 3.43 10.09
N GLU A 452 23.70 3.80 10.71
CA GLU A 452 24.88 4.34 10.02
C GLU A 452 25.44 3.34 8.99
N SER A 453 25.50 2.05 9.35
CA SER A 453 25.92 0.98 8.43
C SER A 453 24.97 0.86 7.25
N LEU A 454 23.64 0.95 7.48
CA LEU A 454 22.64 0.93 6.39
C LEU A 454 22.73 2.16 5.49
N GLN A 455 22.99 3.34 6.03
CA GLN A 455 23.16 4.58 5.26
C GLN A 455 24.39 4.55 4.35
N THR A 456 25.46 3.88 4.80
CA THR A 456 26.69 3.72 3.99
C THR A 456 26.58 2.62 2.95
N ASN A 457 25.77 1.59 3.19
CA ASN A 457 25.51 0.49 2.26
C ASN A 457 24.09 0.57 1.67
N THR A 458 23.95 1.30 0.56
CA THR A 458 22.67 1.54 -0.09
C THR A 458 22.01 0.25 -0.59
N ALA A 459 22.77 -0.76 -1.02
CA ALA A 459 22.23 -2.05 -1.42
C ALA A 459 21.56 -2.77 -0.24
N LEU A 460 22.21 -2.78 0.92
CA LEU A 460 21.66 -3.36 2.14
C LEU A 460 20.42 -2.57 2.63
N LEU A 461 20.43 -1.24 2.52
CA LEU A 461 19.27 -0.40 2.81
C LEU A 461 18.09 -0.77 1.90
N GLY A 462 18.35 -0.98 0.61
CA GLY A 462 17.34 -1.46 -0.35
C GLY A 462 16.75 -2.81 0.04
N LEU A 463 17.55 -3.74 0.54
CA LEU A 463 17.09 -5.03 1.06
C LEU A 463 16.21 -4.87 2.31
N CYS A 464 16.54 -3.94 3.21
CA CYS A 464 15.78 -3.66 4.44
C CYS A 464 14.38 -3.08 4.20
N HIS A 465 14.04 -2.72 2.95
CA HIS A 465 12.66 -2.44 2.57
C HIS A 465 11.74 -3.66 2.84
N SER A 466 12.26 -4.89 2.73
CA SER A 466 11.57 -6.10 3.17
C SER A 466 11.67 -6.24 4.70
N PRO A 467 10.55 -6.26 5.47
CA PRO A 467 10.54 -6.40 6.93
C PRO A 467 11.33 -7.61 7.44
N VAL A 468 11.26 -8.73 6.75
CA VAL A 468 12.01 -9.94 7.16
C VAL A 468 13.51 -9.75 7.03
N LEU A 469 13.98 -9.09 5.96
CA LEU A 469 15.41 -8.82 5.78
C LEU A 469 15.89 -7.74 6.75
N CYS A 470 15.09 -6.70 7.00
CA CYS A 470 15.37 -5.69 8.02
C CYS A 470 15.52 -6.33 9.42
N TRP A 471 14.63 -7.28 9.73
CA TRP A 471 14.71 -8.04 10.98
C TRP A 471 16.01 -8.87 11.05
N ILE A 472 16.37 -9.63 10.00
CA ILE A 472 17.61 -10.42 9.94
C ILE A 472 18.84 -9.53 10.15
N VAL A 473 18.91 -8.42 9.45
CA VAL A 473 20.03 -7.47 9.55
C VAL A 473 20.15 -6.90 10.96
N SER A 474 19.03 -6.52 11.59
CA SER A 474 19.01 -6.03 12.96
C SER A 474 19.42 -7.13 13.97
N GLN A 475 18.93 -8.36 13.79
CA GLN A 475 19.28 -9.49 14.66
C GLN A 475 20.78 -9.83 14.60
N CYS A 476 21.35 -9.80 13.40
CA CYS A 476 22.75 -10.13 13.15
C CYS A 476 23.67 -8.90 13.19
N HIS A 477 23.33 -7.89 14.01
CA HIS A 477 24.10 -6.63 14.08
C HIS A 477 25.58 -6.85 14.45
N LYS A 478 25.92 -7.87 15.24
CA LYS A 478 27.32 -8.16 15.61
C LYS A 478 28.14 -8.62 14.42
N GLU A 479 27.57 -9.51 13.62
CA GLU A 479 28.15 -10.00 12.37
C GLU A 479 28.24 -8.86 11.37
N LEU A 480 27.18 -8.05 11.21
CA LEU A 480 27.16 -6.88 10.33
C LEU A 480 28.27 -5.88 10.67
N LEU A 481 28.39 -5.49 11.91
CA LEU A 481 29.38 -4.49 12.36
C LEU A 481 30.80 -5.06 12.39
N GLY A 482 30.97 -6.39 12.39
CA GLY A 482 32.26 -7.09 12.33
C GLY A 482 32.80 -7.36 10.94
N CYS A 483 32.00 -7.22 9.88
CA CYS A 483 32.35 -7.66 8.52
C CYS A 483 33.39 -6.77 7.79
N GLY A 484 33.72 -5.56 8.24
CA GLY A 484 34.70 -4.68 7.58
C GLY A 484 34.34 -4.46 6.08
N GLU A 485 35.32 -4.71 5.18
CA GLU A 485 35.12 -4.54 3.70
C GLU A 485 34.17 -5.60 3.10
N GLY A 486 33.75 -6.61 3.84
CA GLY A 486 32.89 -7.71 3.38
C GLY A 486 31.39 -7.50 3.63
N SER A 487 30.91 -6.28 3.74
CA SER A 487 29.49 -5.95 3.98
C SER A 487 28.52 -6.67 3.03
N PRO A 488 27.36 -7.20 3.53
CA PRO A 488 26.35 -7.87 2.73
C PRO A 488 25.80 -6.95 1.61
N GLN A 489 25.60 -7.51 0.43
CA GLN A 489 25.09 -6.79 -0.74
C GLN A 489 23.88 -7.47 -1.38
N THR A 490 23.76 -8.80 -1.20
CA THR A 490 22.74 -9.64 -1.82
C THR A 490 21.81 -10.25 -0.78
N ILE A 491 20.66 -10.76 -1.23
CA ILE A 491 19.74 -11.50 -0.36
C ILE A 491 20.47 -12.73 0.20
N THR A 492 21.26 -13.41 -0.62
CA THR A 492 22.03 -14.58 -0.22
C THR A 492 23.04 -14.26 0.88
N ASP A 493 23.73 -13.11 0.81
CA ASP A 493 24.65 -12.66 1.86
C ASP A 493 23.93 -12.51 3.22
N VAL A 494 22.72 -11.92 3.20
CA VAL A 494 21.89 -11.71 4.41
C VAL A 494 21.46 -13.06 5.01
N TYR A 495 21.07 -14.02 4.16
CA TYR A 495 20.70 -15.37 4.64
C TYR A 495 21.90 -16.21 5.11
N LEU A 496 23.07 -16.03 4.54
CA LEU A 496 24.31 -16.61 5.06
C LEU A 496 24.69 -16.02 6.42
N MET A 497 24.48 -14.72 6.61
CA MET A 497 24.74 -14.03 7.88
C MET A 497 23.85 -14.59 9.00
N ILE A 498 22.55 -14.81 8.75
CA ILE A 498 21.64 -15.41 9.75
C ILE A 498 22.02 -16.88 10.03
N LEU A 499 22.40 -17.66 9.00
CA LEU A 499 22.88 -19.02 9.17
C LEU A 499 24.11 -19.06 10.08
N GLN A 500 25.08 -18.20 9.82
CA GLN A 500 26.29 -18.09 10.64
C GLN A 500 25.96 -17.70 12.09
N HIS A 501 25.08 -16.70 12.28
CA HIS A 501 24.65 -16.23 13.59
C HIS A 501 24.12 -17.38 14.46
N PHE A 502 23.19 -18.18 13.92
CA PHE A 502 22.59 -19.28 14.68
C PHE A 502 23.56 -20.43 14.96
N LEU A 503 24.35 -20.81 13.97
CA LEU A 503 25.30 -21.91 14.15
C LEU A 503 26.43 -21.58 15.12
N GLN A 504 26.88 -20.32 15.18
CA GLN A 504 27.94 -19.89 16.10
C GLN A 504 27.45 -19.67 17.54
N HIS A 505 26.21 -19.21 17.75
CA HIS A 505 25.73 -18.92 19.10
C HIS A 505 25.35 -20.17 19.89
N GLN A 506 25.20 -21.32 19.28
CA GLN A 506 24.94 -22.60 19.96
C GLN A 506 26.21 -23.42 20.23
N SER A 507 27.34 -23.02 19.65
CA SER A 507 28.62 -23.69 19.94
C SER A 507 29.24 -23.14 21.23
N LEU A 508 29.69 -24.00 22.12
CA LEU A 508 30.52 -23.62 23.28
C LEU A 508 31.73 -22.78 22.80
N PRO A 509 32.19 -21.78 23.56
CA PRO A 509 33.26 -20.89 23.14
C PRO A 509 34.57 -21.67 22.95
N ARG A 510 34.75 -22.25 21.78
CA ARG A 510 36.05 -22.78 21.30
C ARG A 510 36.56 -21.84 20.23
N SER A 511 37.75 -21.35 20.47
CA SER A 511 38.55 -20.45 19.66
C SER A 511 38.84 -21.01 18.24
N THR A 512 37.90 -20.92 17.34
CA THR A 512 38.18 -21.08 15.91
C THR A 512 37.72 -19.83 15.16
N VAL A 513 38.62 -18.86 15.13
CA VAL A 513 38.57 -17.74 14.20
C VAL A 513 38.82 -18.34 12.80
N GLY A 514 37.76 -18.59 12.04
CA GLY A 514 37.87 -19.11 10.65
C GLY A 514 36.61 -19.81 10.11
N LEU A 515 36.67 -20.25 8.88
CA LEU A 515 35.61 -20.88 8.08
C LEU A 515 35.13 -22.27 8.58
N GLY A 516 35.64 -22.77 9.72
CA GLY A 516 35.34 -24.11 10.28
C GLY A 516 33.92 -24.30 10.82
N TRP A 517 33.16 -23.21 11.11
CA TRP A 517 31.83 -23.30 11.69
C TRP A 517 30.82 -24.06 10.83
N LEU A 518 30.92 -23.95 9.50
CA LEU A 518 30.04 -24.65 8.59
C LEU A 518 30.33 -26.15 8.52
N GLN A 519 31.62 -26.54 8.58
CA GLN A 519 32.03 -27.94 8.51
C GLN A 519 31.55 -28.71 9.76
N GLU A 520 31.56 -28.08 10.94
CA GLU A 520 31.06 -28.69 12.17
C GLU A 520 29.54 -28.94 12.16
N HIS A 521 28.78 -28.19 11.34
CA HIS A 521 27.33 -28.26 11.26
C HIS A 521 26.81 -28.72 9.89
N LEU A 522 27.69 -29.26 9.03
CA LEU A 522 27.34 -29.64 7.65
C LEU A 522 26.21 -30.67 7.62
N GLU A 523 26.23 -31.67 8.49
CA GLU A 523 25.18 -32.68 8.59
C GLU A 523 23.82 -32.04 8.90
N THR A 524 23.76 -31.18 9.91
CA THR A 524 22.54 -30.43 10.25
C THR A 524 22.00 -29.60 9.08
N VAL A 525 22.90 -28.89 8.36
CA VAL A 525 22.52 -28.10 7.17
C VAL A 525 21.98 -29.00 6.05
N LEU A 526 22.56 -30.20 5.87
CA LEU A 526 22.10 -31.14 4.84
C LEU A 526 20.77 -31.80 5.22
N HIS A 527 20.55 -32.16 6.50
CA HIS A 527 19.28 -32.74 6.96
C HIS A 527 18.14 -31.74 6.82
N LEU A 528 18.31 -30.51 7.35
CA LEU A 528 17.33 -29.44 7.19
C LEU A 528 17.15 -29.05 5.72
N GLY A 529 18.22 -29.08 4.94
CA GLY A 529 18.23 -28.81 3.51
C GLY A 529 17.44 -29.86 2.72
N GLN A 530 17.57 -31.15 3.05
CA GLN A 530 16.80 -32.23 2.44
C GLN A 530 15.31 -32.08 2.73
N LEU A 531 14.94 -31.86 4.00
CA LEU A 531 13.57 -31.61 4.43
C LEU A 531 12.96 -30.43 3.65
N ALA A 532 13.70 -29.33 3.55
CA ALA A 532 13.30 -28.15 2.80
C ALA A 532 13.10 -28.42 1.30
N PHE A 533 14.02 -29.16 0.69
CA PHE A 533 14.00 -29.49 -0.74
C PHE A 533 12.80 -30.37 -1.09
N GLU A 534 12.54 -31.43 -0.31
CA GLU A 534 11.38 -32.30 -0.49
C GLU A 534 10.08 -31.51 -0.29
N GLY A 535 10.02 -30.64 0.74
CA GLY A 535 8.87 -29.80 1.01
C GLY A 535 8.55 -28.80 -0.12
N ILE A 536 9.55 -28.18 -0.75
CA ILE A 536 9.33 -27.28 -1.89
C ILE A 536 8.83 -28.07 -3.11
N GLY A 537 9.39 -29.24 -3.35
CA GLY A 537 8.98 -30.11 -4.46
C GLY A 537 7.55 -30.62 -4.36
N THR A 538 6.98 -30.67 -3.15
CA THR A 538 5.62 -31.17 -2.87
C THR A 538 4.66 -30.09 -2.34
N THR A 539 5.07 -28.82 -2.34
CA THR A 539 4.32 -27.70 -1.73
C THR A 539 3.92 -27.99 -0.28
N CYS A 540 4.83 -28.61 0.47
CA CYS A 540 4.66 -28.93 1.87
C CYS A 540 5.40 -27.91 2.76
N TYR A 541 4.70 -27.25 3.66
CA TYR A 541 5.26 -26.27 4.57
C TYR A 541 5.18 -26.68 6.04
N ILE A 542 4.41 -27.73 6.33
CA ILE A 542 4.23 -28.32 7.67
C ILE A 542 4.66 -29.78 7.61
N PHE A 543 5.62 -30.12 8.44
CA PHE A 543 6.26 -31.42 8.48
C PHE A 543 5.81 -32.20 9.71
N THR A 544 5.69 -33.52 9.57
CA THR A 544 5.38 -34.47 10.62
C THR A 544 6.65 -35.13 11.17
N ASP A 545 6.55 -35.83 12.29
CA ASP A 545 7.67 -36.64 12.82
C ASP A 545 8.19 -37.65 11.79
N ALA A 546 7.33 -38.22 10.94
CA ALA A 546 7.72 -39.14 9.87
C ALA A 546 8.55 -38.47 8.77
N ASP A 547 8.22 -37.20 8.42
CA ASP A 547 9.00 -36.42 7.45
C ASP A 547 10.39 -36.11 8.00
N LEU A 548 10.50 -35.79 9.29
CA LEU A 548 11.77 -35.54 9.96
C LEU A 548 12.64 -36.80 10.00
N GLU A 549 12.05 -37.95 10.34
CA GLU A 549 12.75 -39.25 10.33
C GLU A 549 13.28 -39.59 8.94
N THR A 550 12.46 -39.38 7.89
CA THR A 550 12.84 -39.63 6.49
C THR A 550 14.07 -38.80 6.08
N CYS A 551 14.16 -37.57 6.53
CA CYS A 551 15.26 -36.64 6.26
C CYS A 551 16.38 -36.70 7.30
N ALA A 552 16.32 -37.62 8.24
CA ALA A 552 17.30 -37.80 9.34
C ALA A 552 17.44 -36.54 10.24
N VAL A 553 16.41 -35.71 10.33
CA VAL A 553 16.40 -34.51 11.18
C VAL A 553 16.27 -34.91 12.64
N SER A 554 17.27 -34.63 13.45
CA SER A 554 17.36 -34.95 14.87
C SER A 554 16.84 -33.82 15.76
N GLU A 555 16.59 -34.11 17.06
CA GLU A 555 16.25 -33.07 18.03
C GLU A 555 17.33 -31.97 18.13
N LYS A 556 18.62 -32.33 17.92
CA LYS A 556 19.73 -31.37 17.85
C LYS A 556 19.52 -30.38 16.70
N ASP A 557 19.08 -30.86 15.53
CA ASP A 557 18.86 -30.02 14.34
C ASP A 557 17.65 -29.08 14.56
N ILE A 558 16.60 -29.55 15.24
CA ILE A 558 15.44 -28.74 15.63
C ILE A 558 15.85 -27.64 16.62
N CYS A 559 16.70 -27.97 17.61
CA CYS A 559 17.20 -27.01 18.60
C CYS A 559 18.04 -25.88 18.00
N MET A 560 18.51 -26.02 16.74
CA MET A 560 19.20 -24.92 16.05
C MET A 560 18.29 -23.70 15.81
N GLY A 561 16.98 -23.84 15.95
CA GLY A 561 16.04 -22.73 15.92
C GLY A 561 15.56 -22.31 14.52
N PHE A 562 15.83 -23.09 13.47
CA PHE A 562 15.32 -22.84 12.11
C PHE A 562 13.95 -23.46 11.87
N LEU A 563 13.59 -24.48 12.67
CA LEU A 563 12.27 -25.12 12.71
C LEU A 563 11.54 -24.73 13.99
N MET A 564 10.26 -24.43 13.87
CA MET A 564 9.36 -24.20 15.00
C MET A 564 8.39 -25.37 15.12
N GLN A 565 8.05 -25.75 16.35
CA GLN A 565 6.93 -26.63 16.59
C GLN A 565 5.63 -25.83 16.43
N SER A 566 4.76 -26.28 15.51
CA SER A 566 3.46 -25.69 15.29
C SER A 566 2.57 -25.92 16.51
N LYS A 567 1.95 -24.84 17.02
CA LYS A 567 1.02 -24.90 18.15
C LYS A 567 -0.36 -25.23 17.61
N ASP A 568 -0.68 -26.52 17.40
CA ASP A 568 -2.02 -26.93 17.03
C ASP A 568 -2.93 -27.04 18.24
N MET A 569 -4.12 -26.44 18.14
CA MET A 569 -5.21 -26.59 19.13
C MET A 569 -6.00 -27.90 18.94
N SER A 570 -5.79 -28.63 17.85
CA SER A 570 -6.42 -29.91 17.61
C SER A 570 -5.73 -31.03 18.38
N SER A 571 -6.50 -31.83 19.08
CA SER A 571 -6.09 -32.89 20.02
C SER A 571 -5.44 -34.13 19.41
N THR A 572 -4.69 -33.99 18.30
CA THR A 572 -3.93 -35.10 17.72
C THR A 572 -2.51 -35.11 18.28
N HIS A 573 -2.07 -36.21 18.84
CA HIS A 573 -0.80 -36.40 19.54
C HIS A 573 0.46 -36.29 18.64
N SER A 574 0.37 -35.92 17.39
CA SER A 574 1.51 -35.76 16.49
C SER A 574 2.08 -34.35 16.53
N LYS A 575 3.35 -34.23 16.83
CA LYS A 575 4.07 -32.97 16.72
C LYS A 575 4.17 -32.56 15.28
N ARG A 576 4.03 -31.27 14.98
CA ARG A 576 4.16 -30.70 13.65
C ARG A 576 5.20 -29.59 13.68
N TYR A 577 5.97 -29.48 12.60
CA TYR A 577 7.09 -28.56 12.50
C TYR A 577 6.96 -27.72 11.22
N GLU A 578 7.42 -26.49 11.27
CA GLU A 578 7.47 -25.59 10.12
C GLU A 578 8.74 -24.74 10.17
N PHE A 579 9.27 -24.39 8.99
CA PHE A 579 10.33 -23.40 8.93
C PHE A 579 9.77 -22.03 9.36
N LEU A 580 10.60 -21.25 10.04
CA LEU A 580 10.24 -19.92 10.52
C LEU A 580 9.68 -19.00 9.45
N HIS A 581 10.13 -19.17 8.21
CA HIS A 581 9.62 -18.46 7.04
C HIS A 581 9.85 -19.29 5.78
N VAL A 582 8.95 -19.18 4.79
CA VAL A 582 9.06 -19.94 3.52
C VAL A 582 10.35 -19.61 2.73
N THR A 583 10.83 -18.37 2.79
CA THR A 583 12.09 -18.01 2.14
C THR A 583 13.31 -18.68 2.79
N LEU A 584 13.25 -18.96 4.10
CA LEU A 584 14.27 -19.74 4.78
C LEU A 584 14.24 -21.21 4.33
N GLN A 585 13.04 -21.76 4.13
CA GLN A 585 12.90 -23.10 3.52
C GLN A 585 13.52 -23.12 2.12
N CYS A 586 13.26 -22.11 1.27
CA CYS A 586 13.87 -21.97 -0.05
C CYS A 586 15.41 -21.88 0.03
N PHE A 587 15.93 -21.16 1.02
CA PHE A 587 17.36 -21.03 1.23
C PHE A 587 18.02 -22.37 1.64
N PHE A 588 17.43 -23.12 2.58
CA PHE A 588 17.91 -24.43 2.95
C PHE A 588 17.84 -25.45 1.81
N ALA A 589 16.78 -25.41 0.99
CA ALA A 589 16.68 -26.21 -0.23
C ALA A 589 17.80 -25.85 -1.22
N ALA A 590 18.13 -24.57 -1.37
CA ALA A 590 19.24 -24.12 -2.21
C ALA A 590 20.60 -24.62 -1.67
N LEU A 591 20.81 -24.57 -0.35
CA LEU A 591 22.02 -25.16 0.29
C LEU A 591 22.13 -26.65 -0.01
N TYR A 592 21.03 -27.41 0.11
CA TYR A 592 21.03 -28.83 -0.23
C TYR A 592 21.39 -29.08 -1.72
N ILE A 593 20.81 -28.30 -2.63
CA ILE A 593 21.13 -28.37 -4.06
C ILE A 593 22.61 -28.06 -4.32
N VAL A 594 23.20 -27.14 -3.58
CA VAL A 594 24.60 -26.71 -3.77
C VAL A 594 25.58 -27.65 -3.08
N LEU A 595 25.25 -28.27 -1.95
CA LEU A 595 26.20 -29.05 -1.13
C LEU A 595 26.03 -30.56 -1.24
N SER A 596 24.80 -31.06 -1.47
CA SER A 596 24.53 -32.51 -1.49
C SER A 596 25.01 -33.16 -2.78
N ASN A 597 25.66 -34.34 -2.66
CA ASN A 597 26.04 -35.17 -3.82
C ASN A 597 24.84 -35.95 -4.40
N ASN A 598 23.71 -36.02 -3.72
CA ASN A 598 22.55 -36.81 -4.09
C ASN A 598 21.58 -36.09 -5.05
N THR A 599 21.86 -34.83 -5.42
CA THR A 599 21.00 -34.08 -6.33
C THR A 599 21.22 -34.48 -7.80
N ASN A 600 20.10 -34.66 -8.53
CA ASN A 600 20.11 -35.01 -9.94
C ASN A 600 20.67 -33.86 -10.81
N HIS A 601 21.28 -34.22 -11.95
CA HIS A 601 21.77 -33.25 -12.92
C HIS A 601 20.68 -32.38 -13.54
N SER A 602 19.43 -32.82 -13.52
CA SER A 602 18.27 -32.07 -14.00
C SER A 602 17.70 -31.06 -12.98
N THR A 603 18.12 -31.11 -11.71
CA THR A 603 17.56 -30.28 -10.66
C THR A 603 17.74 -28.77 -10.92
N ILE A 604 18.98 -28.33 -11.20
CA ILE A 604 19.27 -26.93 -11.52
C ILE A 604 18.52 -26.47 -12.79
N PRO A 605 18.58 -27.19 -13.93
CA PRO A 605 17.80 -26.85 -15.10
C PRO A 605 16.30 -26.69 -14.83
N LYS A 606 15.70 -27.59 -14.05
CA LYS A 606 14.26 -27.49 -13.69
C LYS A 606 13.91 -26.23 -12.90
N LEU A 607 14.81 -25.74 -12.03
CA LEU A 607 14.58 -24.48 -11.31
C LEU A 607 14.49 -23.27 -12.26
N PHE A 608 15.14 -23.35 -13.43
CA PHE A 608 15.16 -22.29 -14.44
C PHE A 608 14.24 -22.56 -15.63
N GLU A 609 13.42 -23.61 -15.58
CA GLU A 609 12.40 -23.85 -16.59
C GLU A 609 11.29 -22.81 -16.46
N MET A 610 11.32 -21.84 -17.37
CA MET A 610 10.21 -20.91 -17.56
C MET A 610 9.11 -21.67 -18.30
N LYS A 611 7.99 -21.97 -17.63
CA LYS A 611 6.79 -22.44 -18.29
C LYS A 611 6.35 -21.32 -19.24
N ASP A 612 6.06 -21.67 -20.48
CA ASP A 612 5.43 -20.76 -21.43
C ASP A 612 4.04 -20.40 -20.86
N MET A 613 3.97 -19.36 -20.10
CA MET A 613 2.71 -18.64 -19.92
C MET A 613 2.36 -18.15 -21.32
N ARG A 614 1.50 -18.90 -22.00
CA ARG A 614 0.98 -18.52 -23.31
C ARG A 614 0.41 -17.11 -23.14
N GLU A 615 0.66 -16.26 -24.13
CA GLU A 615 0.30 -14.82 -24.24
C GLU A 615 -1.18 -14.48 -23.95
N THR A 616 -1.92 -15.36 -23.29
CA THR A 616 -3.35 -15.24 -23.13
C THR A 616 -3.81 -14.40 -21.93
N ASP A 617 -2.97 -14.12 -20.92
CA ASP A 617 -3.53 -13.68 -19.64
C ASP A 617 -3.19 -12.28 -19.16
N VAL A 618 -2.25 -11.56 -19.75
CA VAL A 618 -1.92 -10.20 -19.29
C VAL A 618 -2.30 -9.10 -20.29
N ILE A 619 -2.26 -9.38 -21.59
CA ILE A 619 -2.66 -8.42 -22.63
C ILE A 619 -4.02 -8.79 -23.24
N GLY A 620 -4.45 -10.04 -23.14
CA GLY A 620 -5.70 -10.54 -23.71
C GLY A 620 -6.97 -10.07 -23.03
N ALA A 621 -6.92 -9.63 -21.78
CA ALA A 621 -8.10 -9.16 -21.05
C ALA A 621 -8.67 -7.84 -21.59
N CYS A 622 -7.86 -7.03 -22.28
CA CYS A 622 -8.35 -5.76 -22.87
C CYS A 622 -8.83 -5.88 -24.34
N PHE A 623 -8.56 -7.00 -25.05
CA PHE A 623 -8.84 -7.08 -26.49
C PHE A 623 -9.67 -8.29 -26.96
N ARG A 624 -10.23 -9.14 -26.08
CA ARG A 624 -11.05 -10.29 -26.52
C ARG A 624 -12.53 -10.15 -26.23
N SER A 625 -13.19 -9.14 -26.79
CA SER A 625 -14.65 -9.21 -26.93
C SER A 625 -15.15 -9.53 -28.33
N CYS A 626 -14.30 -9.86 -29.28
CA CYS A 626 -14.74 -10.17 -30.67
C CYS A 626 -13.84 -11.23 -31.29
N LEU A 627 -14.21 -12.52 -31.22
CA LEU A 627 -14.11 -13.51 -32.31
C LEU A 627 -14.37 -14.96 -31.80
N PRO A 628 -15.01 -15.84 -32.63
CA PRO A 628 -15.57 -17.10 -32.18
C PRO A 628 -14.57 -18.27 -32.18
N SER A 629 -14.88 -19.23 -31.30
CA SER A 629 -14.13 -20.45 -30.99
C SER A 629 -14.00 -21.42 -32.17
N SER A 630 -12.83 -22.06 -32.27
CA SER A 630 -12.67 -23.36 -32.91
C SER A 630 -12.00 -24.37 -31.99
N ASN A 631 -12.66 -25.51 -31.83
CA ASN A 631 -12.25 -26.69 -31.04
C ASN A 631 -10.94 -27.30 -31.52
N HIS A 632 -10.06 -27.63 -30.59
CA HIS A 632 -9.25 -28.86 -30.67
C HIS A 632 -8.93 -29.38 -29.26
N GLN A 633 -9.43 -30.60 -28.99
CA GLN A 633 -9.02 -31.44 -27.86
C GLN A 633 -7.60 -31.93 -28.07
N GLU A 634 -6.72 -31.70 -27.07
CA GLU A 634 -5.54 -32.55 -26.89
C GLU A 634 -5.26 -32.74 -25.38
N LEU A 635 -5.07 -33.97 -25.08
CA LEU A 635 -4.77 -34.72 -23.87
C LEU A 635 -4.10 -33.94 -22.71
N ALA A 636 -4.74 -34.03 -21.55
CA ALA A 636 -4.24 -33.64 -20.24
C ALA A 636 -3.04 -34.51 -19.82
N PHE A 637 -1.91 -33.86 -19.49
CA PHE A 637 -0.86 -34.41 -18.64
C PHE A 637 -0.87 -33.68 -17.30
N GLU A 638 -0.69 -34.47 -16.25
CA GLU A 638 -0.78 -34.16 -14.83
C GLU A 638 -0.22 -32.80 -14.39
N GLY A 639 -1.03 -32.03 -13.63
CA GLY A 639 -0.63 -31.01 -12.66
C GLY A 639 0.04 -29.77 -13.25
N GLU A 640 -0.74 -28.71 -13.56
CA GLU A 640 -0.18 -27.35 -13.66
C GLU A 640 0.37 -26.93 -12.31
N ALA A 641 1.67 -26.58 -12.25
CA ALA A 641 2.27 -26.03 -11.05
C ALA A 641 1.56 -24.75 -10.62
N THR A 642 1.26 -24.62 -9.34
CA THR A 642 0.62 -23.44 -8.77
C THR A 642 1.52 -22.20 -8.88
N ALA A 643 0.95 -20.99 -8.81
CA ALA A 643 1.73 -19.76 -8.81
C ALA A 643 2.74 -19.71 -7.64
N ALA A 644 2.35 -20.23 -6.47
CA ALA A 644 3.22 -20.31 -5.29
C ALA A 644 4.41 -21.27 -5.48
N GLU A 645 4.17 -22.42 -6.13
CA GLU A 645 5.23 -23.36 -6.44
C GLU A 645 6.28 -22.72 -7.38
N THR A 646 5.81 -22.06 -8.43
CA THR A 646 6.70 -21.34 -9.35
C THR A 646 7.49 -20.23 -8.62
N ALA A 647 6.84 -19.44 -7.77
CA ALA A 647 7.52 -18.39 -7.01
C ALA A 647 8.57 -18.94 -6.04
N ASN A 648 8.30 -20.06 -5.34
CA ASN A 648 9.26 -20.67 -4.45
C ASN A 648 10.45 -21.27 -5.19
N LEU A 649 10.22 -21.87 -6.38
CA LEU A 649 11.31 -22.35 -7.24
C LEU A 649 12.17 -21.19 -7.72
N GLN A 650 11.58 -20.05 -8.08
CA GLN A 650 12.32 -18.84 -8.48
C GLN A 650 13.17 -18.27 -7.33
N ILE A 651 12.62 -18.22 -6.09
CA ILE A 651 13.38 -17.81 -4.91
C ILE A 651 14.55 -18.79 -4.66
N THR A 652 14.31 -20.11 -4.75
CA THR A 652 15.34 -21.12 -4.60
C THR A 652 16.44 -20.97 -5.65
N ALA A 653 16.09 -20.74 -6.92
CA ALA A 653 17.06 -20.49 -7.99
C ALA A 653 17.89 -19.21 -7.76
N THR A 654 17.27 -18.18 -7.19
CA THR A 654 17.95 -16.94 -6.79
C THR A 654 19.03 -17.24 -5.74
N PHE A 655 18.70 -18.00 -4.69
CA PHE A 655 19.67 -18.44 -3.69
C PHE A 655 20.75 -19.37 -4.26
N VAL A 656 20.40 -20.32 -5.14
CA VAL A 656 21.40 -21.19 -5.80
C VAL A 656 22.40 -20.33 -6.58
N SER A 657 21.92 -19.28 -7.27
CA SER A 657 22.79 -18.35 -8.00
C SER A 657 23.76 -17.62 -7.06
N GLY A 658 23.25 -17.09 -5.93
CA GLY A 658 24.06 -16.39 -4.94
C GLY A 658 25.06 -17.30 -4.21
N LEU A 659 24.62 -18.48 -3.80
CA LEU A 659 25.50 -19.47 -3.14
C LEU A 659 26.66 -19.92 -4.04
N LEU A 660 26.45 -19.96 -5.36
CA LEU A 660 27.47 -20.30 -6.34
C LEU A 660 28.32 -19.10 -6.80
N SER A 661 28.15 -17.93 -6.20
CA SER A 661 28.94 -16.74 -6.50
C SER A 661 30.41 -16.94 -6.13
N GLN A 662 31.31 -16.22 -6.81
CA GLN A 662 32.75 -16.28 -6.51
C GLN A 662 33.07 -15.88 -5.07
N ARG A 663 32.30 -14.96 -4.47
CA ARG A 663 32.46 -14.52 -3.08
C ARG A 663 32.32 -15.67 -2.07
N HIS A 664 31.47 -16.66 -2.36
CA HIS A 664 31.18 -17.75 -1.44
C HIS A 664 31.91 -19.03 -1.76
N GLN A 665 32.67 -19.11 -2.87
CA GLN A 665 33.35 -20.34 -3.26
C GLN A 665 34.29 -20.85 -2.17
N SER A 666 35.01 -19.99 -1.47
CA SER A 666 35.91 -20.37 -0.37
C SER A 666 35.18 -21.04 0.81
N LEU A 667 33.93 -20.70 1.06
CA LEU A 667 33.10 -21.34 2.09
C LEU A 667 32.82 -22.81 1.75
N TRP A 668 32.59 -23.12 0.46
CA TRP A 668 32.14 -24.42 0.00
C TRP A 668 33.29 -25.39 -0.31
N LEU A 669 34.49 -24.90 -0.56
CA LEU A 669 35.65 -25.74 -0.93
C LEU A 669 36.00 -26.77 0.18
N HIS A 670 35.68 -26.49 1.44
CA HIS A 670 35.84 -27.39 2.56
C HIS A 670 34.71 -28.44 2.71
N CYS A 671 33.55 -28.17 2.08
CA CYS A 671 32.34 -28.98 2.23
C CYS A 671 32.01 -29.80 0.95
N CYS A 672 32.47 -29.35 -0.22
CA CYS A 672 32.13 -29.92 -1.49
C CYS A 672 33.33 -29.91 -2.47
N PRO A 673 33.57 -30.96 -3.27
CA PRO A 673 34.65 -30.98 -4.26
C PRO A 673 34.52 -29.86 -5.29
N SER A 674 35.62 -29.18 -5.61
CA SER A 674 35.66 -28.07 -6.56
C SER A 674 35.06 -28.40 -7.93
N ILE A 675 35.27 -29.63 -8.41
CA ILE A 675 34.74 -30.13 -9.70
C ILE A 675 33.20 -30.11 -9.69
N VAL A 676 32.56 -30.44 -8.56
CA VAL A 676 31.11 -30.47 -8.44
C VAL A 676 30.57 -29.03 -8.45
N LEU A 677 31.22 -28.15 -7.71
CA LEU A 677 30.84 -26.71 -7.67
C LEU A 677 30.98 -26.05 -9.04
N GLU A 678 32.10 -26.27 -9.74
CA GLU A 678 32.30 -25.74 -11.10
C GLU A 678 31.25 -26.25 -12.10
N LYS A 679 30.84 -27.51 -11.96
CA LYS A 679 29.80 -28.11 -12.80
C LYS A 679 28.45 -27.41 -12.56
N ARG A 680 28.09 -27.15 -11.29
CA ARG A 680 26.86 -26.44 -10.90
C ARG A 680 26.87 -24.98 -11.36
N VAL A 681 27.99 -24.28 -11.19
CA VAL A 681 28.16 -22.92 -11.74
C VAL A 681 27.92 -22.92 -13.25
N ARG A 682 28.56 -23.86 -14.00
CA ARG A 682 28.35 -23.97 -15.46
C ARG A 682 26.90 -24.27 -15.83
N GLN A 683 26.15 -25.04 -15.03
CA GLN A 683 24.73 -25.30 -15.25
C GLN A 683 23.91 -24.01 -15.09
N VAL A 684 24.07 -23.25 -13.99
CA VAL A 684 23.39 -21.99 -13.76
C VAL A 684 23.67 -21.00 -14.88
N LEU A 685 24.92 -20.81 -15.26
CA LEU A 685 25.33 -19.92 -16.35
C LEU A 685 24.66 -20.27 -17.69
N ARG A 686 24.56 -21.57 -18.01
CA ARG A 686 23.84 -22.02 -19.22
C ARG A 686 22.34 -21.69 -19.14
N CYS A 687 21.72 -21.91 -17.99
CA CYS A 687 20.30 -21.60 -17.78
C CYS A 687 20.04 -20.09 -17.91
N LEU A 688 20.81 -19.26 -17.23
CA LEU A 688 20.72 -17.80 -17.33
C LEU A 688 20.91 -17.33 -18.78
N SER A 689 21.96 -17.80 -19.46
CA SER A 689 22.19 -17.43 -20.86
C SER A 689 21.04 -17.85 -21.78
N LYS A 690 20.51 -19.06 -21.60
CA LYS A 690 19.35 -19.57 -22.38
C LYS A 690 18.09 -18.74 -22.10
N GLY A 691 17.80 -18.41 -20.84
CA GLY A 691 16.66 -17.57 -20.45
C GLY A 691 16.76 -16.18 -21.04
N MET A 692 17.89 -15.51 -20.89
CA MET A 692 18.13 -14.19 -21.48
C MET A 692 17.98 -14.19 -23.00
N GLN A 693 18.53 -15.21 -23.68
CA GLN A 693 18.40 -15.37 -25.14
C GLN A 693 16.95 -15.56 -25.59
N LYS A 694 16.11 -16.25 -24.80
CA LYS A 694 14.69 -16.40 -25.10
C LYS A 694 14.01 -15.03 -25.14
N HIS A 695 14.25 -14.18 -24.14
CA HIS A 695 13.72 -12.82 -24.11
C HIS A 695 14.25 -11.96 -25.26
N PHE A 696 15.52 -12.04 -25.59
CA PHE A 696 16.08 -11.25 -26.71
C PHE A 696 15.54 -11.68 -28.08
N LYS A 697 15.21 -12.95 -28.27
CA LYS A 697 14.58 -13.44 -29.50
C LYS A 697 13.13 -12.99 -29.65
N SER A 698 12.43 -12.70 -28.55
CA SER A 698 11.06 -12.19 -28.56
C SER A 698 10.96 -10.69 -28.89
N ILE A 699 12.08 -9.98 -29.02
CA ILE A 699 12.08 -8.54 -29.35
C ILE A 699 11.57 -8.35 -30.78
N PRO A 700 10.47 -7.60 -30.99
CA PRO A 700 9.93 -7.34 -32.32
C PRO A 700 10.95 -6.62 -33.22
N LYS A 701 10.94 -6.97 -34.50
CA LYS A 701 11.70 -6.17 -35.49
C LYS A 701 10.99 -4.84 -35.66
N PRO A 702 11.69 -3.69 -35.56
CA PRO A 702 11.06 -2.38 -35.75
C PRO A 702 10.57 -2.24 -37.20
N VAL A 703 9.42 -1.64 -37.38
CA VAL A 703 8.98 -1.15 -38.69
C VAL A 703 9.84 0.04 -39.08
N GLN A 704 10.01 0.29 -40.36
CA GLN A 704 10.93 1.34 -40.86
C GLN A 704 10.60 2.70 -40.24
N GLY A 705 11.55 3.27 -39.50
CA GLY A 705 11.42 4.54 -38.77
C GLY A 705 10.98 4.43 -37.30
N GLU A 706 10.62 3.23 -36.81
CA GLU A 706 10.27 3.03 -35.41
C GLU A 706 11.48 2.66 -34.54
N LYS A 707 11.41 3.06 -33.27
CA LYS A 707 12.43 2.70 -32.28
C LYS A 707 12.27 1.26 -31.82
N LYS A 708 13.40 0.54 -31.74
CA LYS A 708 13.42 -0.83 -31.27
C LYS A 708 13.12 -0.90 -29.77
N SER A 709 12.02 -1.50 -29.40
CA SER A 709 11.54 -1.58 -28.02
C SER A 709 11.45 -3.04 -27.55
N MET A 710 11.91 -3.31 -26.33
CA MET A 710 11.71 -4.55 -25.62
C MET A 710 10.66 -4.34 -24.53
N HIS A 711 9.60 -5.15 -24.54
CA HIS A 711 8.66 -5.29 -23.43
C HIS A 711 9.13 -6.46 -22.59
N ALA A 712 9.67 -6.16 -21.42
CA ALA A 712 10.16 -7.20 -20.52
C ALA A 712 9.01 -7.73 -19.65
N MET A 713 9.05 -9.01 -19.37
CA MET A 713 8.15 -9.69 -18.45
C MET A 713 8.79 -9.84 -17.06
N PRO A 714 8.04 -10.13 -16.01
CA PRO A 714 8.57 -10.37 -14.66
C PRO A 714 9.71 -11.40 -14.62
N ASP A 715 9.64 -12.44 -15.43
CA ASP A 715 10.70 -13.46 -15.54
C ASP A 715 12.05 -12.89 -16.01
N PHE A 716 12.03 -11.85 -16.82
CA PHE A 716 13.26 -11.15 -17.22
C PHE A 716 13.90 -10.44 -16.03
N VAL A 717 13.10 -9.79 -15.20
CA VAL A 717 13.55 -9.12 -13.97
C VAL A 717 14.11 -10.15 -12.98
N TRP A 718 13.44 -11.29 -12.82
CA TRP A 718 13.93 -12.37 -12.00
C TRP A 718 15.29 -12.94 -12.49
N LEU A 719 15.50 -13.13 -13.80
CA LEU A 719 16.79 -13.54 -14.35
C LEU A 719 17.88 -12.50 -14.05
N ILE A 720 17.55 -11.21 -14.12
CA ILE A 720 18.48 -10.12 -13.73
C ILE A 720 18.84 -10.23 -12.24
N LYS A 721 17.89 -10.54 -11.36
CA LYS A 721 18.16 -10.79 -9.93
C LYS A 721 19.13 -11.95 -9.74
N CYS A 722 18.93 -13.06 -10.44
CA CYS A 722 19.86 -14.20 -10.40
C CYS A 722 21.29 -13.81 -10.86
N ILE A 723 21.41 -12.98 -11.90
CA ILE A 723 22.72 -12.46 -12.37
C ILE A 723 23.34 -11.56 -11.30
N TYR A 724 22.54 -10.71 -10.65
CA TYR A 724 22.98 -9.84 -9.56
C TYR A 724 23.49 -10.66 -8.36
N GLU A 725 22.78 -11.69 -7.95
CA GLU A 725 23.18 -12.57 -6.84
C GLU A 725 24.55 -13.25 -7.09
N MET A 726 24.88 -13.55 -8.34
CA MET A 726 26.19 -14.13 -8.68
C MET A 726 27.36 -13.16 -8.49
N GLN A 727 27.13 -11.85 -8.38
CA GLN A 727 28.12 -10.80 -8.17
C GLN A 727 29.35 -10.90 -9.13
N ASP A 728 29.13 -11.34 -10.37
CA ASP A 728 30.15 -11.43 -11.41
C ASP A 728 29.83 -10.47 -12.56
N SER A 729 30.55 -9.35 -12.61
CA SER A 729 30.38 -8.31 -13.64
C SER A 729 30.61 -8.80 -15.07
N ARG A 730 31.39 -9.89 -15.25
CA ARG A 730 31.64 -10.48 -16.59
C ARG A 730 30.34 -11.12 -17.13
N ILE A 731 29.55 -11.77 -16.25
CA ILE A 731 28.27 -12.36 -16.61
C ILE A 731 27.27 -11.26 -16.97
N ALA A 732 27.19 -10.22 -16.16
CA ALA A 732 26.32 -9.06 -16.41
C ALA A 732 26.67 -8.38 -17.75
N LYS A 733 27.98 -8.19 -18.01
CA LYS A 733 28.49 -7.60 -19.26
C LYS A 733 28.19 -8.49 -20.48
N ASP A 734 28.40 -9.81 -20.39
CA ASP A 734 28.06 -10.74 -21.48
C ASP A 734 26.58 -10.75 -21.78
N ALA A 735 25.73 -10.78 -20.75
CA ALA A 735 24.29 -10.73 -20.89
C ALA A 735 23.84 -9.44 -21.60
N MET A 736 24.31 -8.26 -21.14
CA MET A 736 23.89 -6.97 -21.67
C MET A 736 24.52 -6.62 -23.04
N SER A 737 25.67 -7.19 -23.37
CA SER A 737 26.31 -6.96 -24.69
C SER A 737 25.43 -7.40 -25.87
N LYS A 738 24.49 -8.30 -25.64
CA LYS A 738 23.56 -8.87 -26.64
C LYS A 738 22.25 -8.10 -26.73
N LEU A 739 21.94 -7.24 -25.77
CA LEU A 739 20.72 -6.44 -25.75
C LEU A 739 20.95 -5.14 -26.54
N GLN A 740 20.29 -5.03 -27.68
CA GLN A 740 20.34 -3.85 -28.57
C GLN A 740 18.93 -3.32 -28.76
N VAL A 741 18.53 -2.37 -27.91
CA VAL A 741 17.20 -1.73 -27.95
C VAL A 741 17.34 -0.24 -27.66
N ASP A 742 16.41 0.56 -28.20
CA ASP A 742 16.31 2.00 -27.91
C ASP A 742 15.47 2.25 -26.64
N HIS A 743 14.48 1.35 -26.36
CA HIS A 743 13.61 1.40 -25.20
C HIS A 743 13.51 0.05 -24.53
N LEU A 744 13.66 0.06 -23.21
CA LEU A 744 13.39 -1.09 -22.32
C LEU A 744 12.17 -0.76 -21.45
N LYS A 745 11.06 -1.45 -21.70
CA LYS A 745 9.80 -1.26 -21.00
C LYS A 745 9.62 -2.38 -19.98
N LEU A 746 9.59 -2.02 -18.72
CA LEU A 746 9.46 -2.87 -17.53
C LEU A 746 8.20 -2.47 -16.74
N THR A 747 7.10 -2.25 -17.44
CA THR A 747 5.83 -1.82 -16.85
C THR A 747 5.10 -3.00 -16.22
N TYR A 748 4.51 -2.82 -15.05
CA TYR A 748 3.79 -3.86 -14.29
C TYR A 748 4.64 -5.11 -13.99
N CYS A 749 5.95 -4.93 -13.78
CA CYS A 749 6.89 -6.01 -13.46
C CYS A 749 7.15 -6.16 -11.96
N ASN A 750 6.37 -5.50 -11.11
CA ASN A 750 6.51 -5.52 -9.66
C ASN A 750 7.92 -5.16 -9.17
N ILE A 751 8.48 -4.09 -9.75
CA ILE A 751 9.83 -3.64 -9.45
C ILE A 751 9.82 -2.76 -8.20
N GLY A 752 10.45 -3.25 -7.14
CA GLY A 752 10.73 -2.53 -5.91
C GLY A 752 12.21 -2.15 -5.79
N PRO A 753 12.64 -1.68 -4.60
CA PRO A 753 14.03 -1.30 -4.35
C PRO A 753 15.07 -2.40 -4.64
N VAL A 754 14.73 -3.64 -4.30
CA VAL A 754 15.61 -4.82 -4.51
C VAL A 754 15.85 -5.07 -5.99
N GLU A 755 14.78 -5.00 -6.80
CA GLU A 755 14.86 -5.16 -8.25
C GLU A 755 15.59 -3.99 -8.89
N CYS A 756 15.43 -2.77 -8.37
CA CYS A 756 16.17 -1.59 -8.82
C CYS A 756 17.68 -1.76 -8.63
N THR A 757 18.12 -2.34 -7.51
CA THR A 757 19.54 -2.64 -7.27
C THR A 757 20.09 -3.61 -8.32
N ALA A 758 19.36 -4.70 -8.58
CA ALA A 758 19.75 -5.69 -9.57
C ALA A 758 19.75 -5.11 -10.99
N LEU A 759 18.74 -4.31 -11.34
CA LEU A 759 18.64 -3.60 -12.62
C LEU A 759 19.82 -2.66 -12.83
N ALA A 760 20.12 -1.82 -11.84
CA ALA A 760 21.23 -0.88 -11.93
C ALA A 760 22.57 -1.60 -12.12
N TYR A 761 22.80 -2.70 -11.35
CA TYR A 761 24.02 -3.50 -11.48
C TYR A 761 24.21 -4.09 -12.87
N VAL A 762 23.11 -4.52 -13.51
CA VAL A 762 23.18 -5.18 -14.82
C VAL A 762 23.16 -4.15 -15.95
N LEU A 763 22.25 -3.17 -15.90
CA LEU A 763 22.05 -2.19 -16.97
C LEU A 763 23.24 -1.24 -17.18
N GLN A 764 24.04 -0.93 -16.15
CA GLN A 764 25.25 -0.12 -16.31
C GLN A 764 26.25 -0.69 -17.32
N HIS A 765 26.10 -1.95 -17.71
CA HIS A 765 26.93 -2.63 -18.70
C HIS A 765 26.38 -2.57 -20.15
N LEU A 766 25.24 -1.89 -20.37
CA LEU A 766 24.76 -1.61 -21.72
C LEU A 766 25.76 -0.76 -22.50
N ARG A 767 25.82 -1.01 -23.79
CA ARG A 767 26.75 -0.27 -24.68
C ARG A 767 26.18 1.07 -25.15
N ASN A 768 24.88 1.11 -25.39
CA ASN A 768 24.18 2.28 -25.93
C ASN A 768 23.20 2.83 -24.90
N PRO A 769 22.99 4.16 -24.88
CA PRO A 769 21.93 4.76 -24.06
C PRO A 769 20.55 4.20 -24.40
N VAL A 770 19.73 4.00 -23.39
CA VAL A 770 18.39 3.40 -23.50
C VAL A 770 17.35 4.25 -22.81
N GLY A 771 16.12 4.29 -23.35
CA GLY A 771 14.96 4.79 -22.64
C GLY A 771 14.43 3.71 -21.68
N LEU A 772 14.47 3.99 -20.39
CA LEU A 772 14.02 3.09 -19.34
C LEU A 772 12.60 3.46 -18.89
N GLN A 773 11.64 2.55 -19.05
CA GLN A 773 10.27 2.75 -18.66
C GLN A 773 9.89 1.77 -17.54
N LEU A 774 9.70 2.31 -16.34
CA LEU A 774 9.38 1.60 -15.10
C LEU A 774 7.97 1.95 -14.57
N ASP A 775 7.05 2.34 -15.45
CA ASP A 775 5.72 2.78 -15.06
C ASP A 775 4.94 1.67 -14.32
N ASN A 776 4.10 2.05 -13.35
CA ASN A 776 3.22 1.16 -12.60
C ASN A 776 4.00 0.04 -11.86
N ASN A 777 5.02 0.44 -11.11
CA ASN A 777 5.80 -0.42 -10.22
C ASN A 777 5.82 0.17 -8.80
N SER A 778 6.76 -0.27 -7.97
CA SER A 778 6.87 0.14 -6.57
C SER A 778 8.28 0.66 -6.25
N VAL A 779 8.83 1.45 -7.16
CA VAL A 779 10.21 1.95 -7.07
C VAL A 779 10.41 2.75 -5.78
N GLY A 780 9.54 3.73 -5.49
CA GLY A 780 9.68 4.62 -4.35
C GLY A 780 11.02 5.37 -4.31
N ASP A 781 11.25 6.13 -3.25
CA ASP A 781 12.49 6.92 -3.11
C ASP A 781 13.73 6.03 -2.93
N VAL A 782 13.60 4.92 -2.21
CA VAL A 782 14.69 3.95 -2.03
C VAL A 782 15.09 3.32 -3.36
N GLY A 783 14.12 2.89 -4.18
CA GLY A 783 14.39 2.33 -5.49
C GLY A 783 15.02 3.34 -6.46
N VAL A 784 14.58 4.61 -6.41
CA VAL A 784 15.22 5.69 -7.15
C VAL A 784 16.70 5.80 -6.80
N GLU A 785 17.05 5.73 -5.51
CA GLU A 785 18.44 5.77 -5.05
C GLU A 785 19.25 4.58 -5.59
N GLN A 786 18.65 3.39 -5.64
CA GLN A 786 19.29 2.20 -6.21
C GLN A 786 19.53 2.30 -7.73
N LEU A 787 18.74 3.09 -8.47
CA LEU A 787 18.89 3.29 -9.91
C LEU A 787 20.00 4.30 -10.27
N LEU A 788 20.46 5.13 -9.32
CA LEU A 788 21.47 6.17 -9.61
C LEU A 788 22.73 5.66 -10.31
N PRO A 789 23.29 4.46 -10.00
CA PRO A 789 24.48 3.93 -10.68
C PRO A 789 24.31 3.75 -12.20
N CYS A 790 23.09 3.43 -12.69
CA CYS A 790 22.84 3.24 -14.13
C CYS A 790 22.30 4.48 -14.86
N MET A 791 22.16 5.61 -14.19
CA MET A 791 21.63 6.84 -14.80
C MET A 791 22.43 7.34 -16.03
N HIS A 792 23.72 7.05 -16.08
CA HIS A 792 24.59 7.46 -17.20
C HIS A 792 24.23 6.81 -18.54
N ILE A 793 23.50 5.67 -18.51
CA ILE A 793 23.00 4.98 -19.71
C ILE A 793 21.55 5.36 -20.06
N CYS A 794 20.86 6.10 -19.19
CA CYS A 794 19.45 6.45 -19.41
C CYS A 794 19.33 7.75 -20.21
N ASN A 795 18.76 7.68 -21.43
CA ASN A 795 18.41 8.90 -22.18
C ASN A 795 17.01 9.40 -21.85
N SER A 796 16.13 8.54 -21.43
CA SER A 796 14.80 8.87 -20.90
C SER A 796 14.43 7.94 -19.75
N LEU A 797 13.79 8.48 -18.71
CA LEU A 797 13.34 7.73 -17.54
C LEU A 797 11.86 8.00 -17.30
N HIS A 798 11.06 6.93 -17.32
CA HIS A 798 9.62 6.97 -17.07
C HIS A 798 9.31 6.23 -15.79
N LEU A 799 8.69 6.92 -14.85
CA LEU A 799 8.42 6.45 -13.49
C LEU A 799 6.98 6.79 -13.05
N ARG A 800 6.01 6.66 -13.95
CA ARG A 800 4.60 6.88 -13.65
C ARG A 800 4.14 5.89 -12.57
N ASN A 801 3.29 6.33 -11.64
CA ASN A 801 2.71 5.47 -10.59
C ASN A 801 3.77 4.66 -9.81
N ASN A 802 4.73 5.35 -9.18
CA ASN A 802 5.82 4.70 -8.45
C ASN A 802 5.99 5.22 -7.01
N ASN A 803 5.04 5.98 -6.49
CA ASN A 803 5.06 6.51 -5.12
C ASN A 803 6.30 7.33 -4.74
N ILE A 804 6.90 8.01 -5.72
CA ILE A 804 8.09 8.83 -5.53
C ILE A 804 7.69 10.16 -4.89
N THR A 805 8.48 10.62 -3.91
CA THR A 805 8.33 11.90 -3.24
C THR A 805 9.41 12.89 -3.65
N ASP A 806 9.36 14.10 -3.10
CA ASP A 806 10.34 15.15 -3.38
C ASP A 806 11.77 14.76 -3.01
N GLU A 807 11.94 13.88 -2.00
CA GLU A 807 13.27 13.41 -1.56
C GLU A 807 13.93 12.50 -2.62
N GLY A 808 13.18 11.57 -3.21
CA GLY A 808 13.66 10.76 -4.33
C GLY A 808 14.08 11.63 -5.51
N ILE A 809 13.27 12.64 -5.84
CA ILE A 809 13.57 13.59 -6.93
C ILE A 809 14.82 14.39 -6.64
N ARG A 810 15.04 14.85 -5.42
CA ARG A 810 16.25 15.59 -5.03
C ARG A 810 17.52 14.82 -5.42
N LYS A 811 17.62 13.54 -5.06
CA LYS A 811 18.76 12.67 -5.37
C LYS A 811 18.86 12.37 -6.87
N LEU A 812 17.73 12.06 -7.51
CA LEU A 812 17.68 11.73 -8.94
C LEU A 812 18.15 12.88 -9.82
N ILE A 813 17.68 14.09 -9.57
CA ILE A 813 18.04 15.26 -10.36
C ILE A 813 19.48 15.67 -10.14
N ALA A 814 19.98 15.62 -8.90
CA ALA A 814 21.38 15.87 -8.61
C ALA A 814 22.32 14.94 -9.40
N LYS A 815 21.94 13.66 -9.56
CA LYS A 815 22.68 12.71 -10.41
C LYS A 815 22.44 12.94 -11.90
N GLY A 816 21.20 13.22 -12.30
CA GLY A 816 20.80 13.45 -13.69
C GLY A 816 21.52 14.62 -14.35
N ILE A 817 21.78 15.69 -13.59
CA ILE A 817 22.57 16.84 -14.06
C ILE A 817 23.98 16.43 -14.49
N GLN A 818 24.56 15.43 -13.82
CA GLN A 818 25.92 14.92 -14.11
C GLN A 818 25.98 13.94 -15.29
N CYS A 819 24.82 13.51 -15.80
CA CYS A 819 24.69 12.46 -16.82
C CYS A 819 24.39 13.11 -18.19
N ASP A 820 25.33 13.05 -19.13
CA ASP A 820 25.20 13.70 -20.46
C ASP A 820 24.00 13.14 -21.25
N ASN A 821 23.74 11.82 -21.15
CA ASN A 821 22.67 11.19 -21.91
C ASN A 821 21.24 11.49 -21.38
N PHE A 822 21.10 11.98 -20.15
CA PHE A 822 19.80 12.16 -19.53
C PHE A 822 19.06 13.38 -20.08
N GLN A 823 18.05 13.16 -20.91
CA GLN A 823 17.31 14.20 -21.64
C GLN A 823 15.83 14.27 -21.37
N LYS A 824 15.20 13.22 -20.84
CA LYS A 824 13.75 13.16 -20.66
C LYS A 824 13.40 12.48 -19.34
N ILE A 825 12.38 13.03 -18.65
CA ILE A 825 11.79 12.39 -17.46
C ILE A 825 10.27 12.52 -17.50
N ALA A 826 9.60 11.44 -17.06
CA ALA A 826 8.16 11.41 -16.86
C ALA A 826 7.82 10.81 -15.48
N LEU A 827 7.11 11.59 -14.67
CA LEU A 827 6.81 11.34 -13.26
C LEU A 827 5.31 11.50 -12.97
N PHE A 828 4.47 11.12 -13.92
CA PHE A 828 3.03 11.19 -13.73
C PHE A 828 2.56 10.40 -12.52
N ASN A 829 1.56 10.93 -11.83
CA ASN A 829 0.87 10.24 -10.76
C ASN A 829 1.85 9.71 -9.69
N ASN A 830 2.60 10.64 -9.10
CA ASN A 830 3.47 10.40 -7.95
C ASN A 830 3.04 11.31 -6.78
N LYS A 831 3.86 11.39 -5.73
CA LYS A 831 3.56 12.17 -4.53
C LYS A 831 4.35 13.48 -4.46
N LEU A 832 4.60 14.11 -5.63
CA LEU A 832 5.43 15.30 -5.76
C LEU A 832 4.67 16.56 -5.36
N THR A 833 5.35 17.47 -4.67
CA THR A 833 4.86 18.77 -4.24
C THR A 833 5.71 19.90 -4.81
N ASP A 834 5.47 21.14 -4.42
CA ASP A 834 6.27 22.31 -4.80
C ASP A 834 7.75 22.18 -4.41
N ALA A 835 8.06 21.36 -3.38
CA ALA A 835 9.45 21.16 -2.94
C ALA A 835 10.36 20.56 -4.03
N CYS A 836 9.83 19.69 -4.92
CA CYS A 836 10.65 19.14 -6.01
C CYS A 836 10.96 20.17 -7.11
N THR A 837 10.13 21.20 -7.30
CA THR A 837 10.21 22.10 -8.46
C THR A 837 11.47 22.95 -8.47
N GLN A 838 12.04 23.27 -7.30
CA GLN A 838 13.35 23.94 -7.22
C GLN A 838 14.49 23.09 -7.80
N HIS A 839 14.43 21.76 -7.66
CA HIS A 839 15.43 20.86 -8.23
C HIS A 839 15.29 20.78 -9.76
N PHE A 840 14.08 20.75 -10.29
CA PHE A 840 13.84 20.85 -11.73
C PHE A 840 14.22 22.23 -12.29
N SER A 841 13.96 23.30 -11.55
CA SER A 841 14.43 24.65 -11.93
C SER A 841 15.97 24.68 -12.06
N HIS A 842 16.68 24.04 -11.12
CA HIS A 842 18.15 23.94 -11.20
C HIS A 842 18.60 23.07 -12.39
N LEU A 843 17.93 21.94 -12.64
CA LEU A 843 18.19 21.08 -13.81
C LEU A 843 18.05 21.90 -15.11
N LEU A 844 16.94 22.63 -15.28
CA LEU A 844 16.65 23.43 -16.46
C LEU A 844 17.65 24.58 -16.68
N LYS A 845 18.15 25.17 -15.60
CA LYS A 845 19.22 26.20 -15.68
C LYS A 845 20.55 25.61 -16.12
N THR A 846 20.87 24.40 -15.64
CA THR A 846 22.23 23.83 -15.82
C THR A 846 22.32 23.02 -17.10
N LYS A 847 21.28 22.27 -17.47
CA LYS A 847 21.33 21.31 -18.56
C LYS A 847 20.59 21.85 -19.79
N GLN A 848 21.34 22.22 -20.83
CA GLN A 848 20.84 22.86 -22.06
C GLN A 848 20.58 21.87 -23.22
N ASP A 849 20.52 20.55 -22.91
CA ASP A 849 20.16 19.48 -23.82
C ASP A 849 18.97 18.64 -23.30
N PHE A 850 18.24 19.16 -22.28
CA PHE A 850 17.13 18.51 -21.65
C PHE A 850 15.81 18.79 -22.40
N LEU A 851 15.16 17.75 -22.93
CA LEU A 851 14.10 17.85 -23.94
C LEU A 851 12.67 17.74 -23.40
N ALA A 852 12.43 16.94 -22.34
CA ALA A 852 11.08 16.71 -21.89
C ALA A 852 10.97 16.55 -20.37
N LEU A 853 10.07 17.34 -19.77
CA LEU A 853 9.69 17.30 -18.37
C LEU A 853 8.17 17.06 -18.26
N ARG A 854 7.78 15.94 -17.65
CA ARG A 854 6.36 15.57 -17.48
C ARG A 854 6.07 15.26 -16.02
N LEU A 855 5.30 16.14 -15.37
CA LEU A 855 4.96 16.13 -13.93
C LEU A 855 3.45 16.07 -13.68
N GLY A 856 2.68 15.54 -14.62
CA GLY A 856 1.21 15.51 -14.53
C GLY A 856 0.70 14.71 -13.32
N ASN A 857 -0.50 15.07 -12.85
CA ASN A 857 -1.21 14.43 -11.74
C ASN A 857 -0.33 14.27 -10.48
N ASN A 858 0.19 15.41 -10.00
CA ASN A 858 0.94 15.53 -8.76
C ASN A 858 0.27 16.64 -7.89
N LYS A 859 0.97 17.14 -6.88
CA LYS A 859 0.45 18.16 -5.96
C LYS A 859 1.16 19.51 -6.13
N ILE A 860 1.52 19.86 -7.37
CA ILE A 860 2.21 21.11 -7.69
C ILE A 860 1.20 22.25 -7.75
N THR A 861 1.51 23.36 -7.08
CA THR A 861 0.65 24.55 -7.00
C THR A 861 1.23 25.71 -7.84
N ALA A 862 0.59 26.87 -7.76
CA ALA A 862 1.07 28.08 -8.38
C ALA A 862 2.51 28.45 -7.94
N GLU A 863 2.86 28.14 -6.69
CA GLU A 863 4.21 28.42 -6.18
C GLU A 863 5.28 27.52 -6.83
N GLY A 864 4.98 26.21 -6.99
CA GLY A 864 5.85 25.31 -7.73
C GLY A 864 5.99 25.73 -9.21
N ALA A 865 4.90 26.17 -9.85
CA ALA A 865 4.95 26.69 -11.22
C ALA A 865 5.83 27.94 -11.35
N LYS A 866 5.81 28.85 -10.38
CA LYS A 866 6.71 30.02 -10.32
C LYS A 866 8.18 29.60 -10.19
N GLN A 867 8.48 28.60 -9.36
CA GLN A 867 9.84 28.07 -9.21
C GLN A 867 10.33 27.42 -10.51
N LEU A 868 9.48 26.65 -11.21
CA LEU A 868 9.80 26.10 -12.53
C LEU A 868 10.05 27.21 -13.55
N ALA A 869 9.24 28.25 -13.54
CA ALA A 869 9.37 29.43 -14.43
C ALA A 869 10.76 30.09 -14.31
N GLU A 870 11.33 30.16 -13.10
CA GLU A 870 12.69 30.65 -12.90
C GLU A 870 13.79 29.80 -13.58
N GLY A 871 13.56 28.52 -13.78
CA GLY A 871 14.45 27.64 -14.54
C GLY A 871 14.24 27.75 -16.03
N LEU A 872 12.98 27.86 -16.45
CA LEU A 872 12.59 27.96 -17.86
C LEU A 872 13.08 29.23 -18.54
N LYS A 873 13.23 30.34 -17.83
CA LYS A 873 13.83 31.61 -18.36
C LYS A 873 15.20 31.41 -18.97
N PHE A 874 15.98 30.43 -18.49
CA PHE A 874 17.36 30.19 -18.92
C PHE A 874 17.51 28.95 -19.81
N ASN A 875 16.47 28.16 -19.96
CA ASN A 875 16.50 26.91 -20.73
C ASN A 875 16.17 27.17 -22.21
N CYS A 876 17.03 26.66 -23.11
CA CYS A 876 16.89 26.80 -24.56
C CYS A 876 16.63 25.48 -25.29
N SER A 877 16.40 24.38 -24.57
CA SER A 877 16.32 23.02 -25.16
C SER A 877 15.00 22.31 -24.93
N LEU A 878 14.24 22.70 -23.89
CA LEU A 878 13.01 22.01 -23.50
C LEU A 878 11.96 22.10 -24.62
N GLN A 879 11.52 20.95 -25.11
CA GLN A 879 10.52 20.80 -26.16
C GLN A 879 9.13 20.47 -25.60
N HIS A 880 9.05 19.68 -24.51
CA HIS A 880 7.81 19.21 -23.97
C HIS A 880 7.72 19.49 -22.48
N LEU A 881 6.70 20.24 -22.07
CA LEU A 881 6.35 20.50 -20.67
C LEU A 881 4.94 20.02 -20.38
N GLY A 882 4.80 19.01 -19.52
CA GLY A 882 3.50 18.44 -19.09
C GLY A 882 3.25 18.61 -17.61
N LEU A 883 2.22 19.37 -17.27
CA LEU A 883 1.82 19.70 -15.90
C LEU A 883 0.33 19.37 -15.61
N TRP A 884 -0.31 18.56 -16.46
CA TRP A 884 -1.73 18.23 -16.34
C TRP A 884 -2.11 17.69 -14.95
N GLY A 885 -3.35 17.96 -14.48
CA GLY A 885 -3.86 17.42 -13.22
C GLY A 885 -3.17 17.93 -11.96
N ASN A 886 -2.57 19.11 -11.99
CA ASN A 886 -2.00 19.80 -10.84
C ASN A 886 -2.94 20.95 -10.35
N LYS A 887 -2.45 21.85 -9.51
CA LYS A 887 -3.23 22.99 -8.97
C LYS A 887 -2.54 24.33 -9.27
N ILE A 888 -2.18 24.55 -10.55
CA ILE A 888 -1.35 25.69 -10.97
C ILE A 888 -2.14 27.01 -10.97
N GLY A 889 -3.40 27.00 -11.38
CA GLY A 889 -4.26 28.17 -11.45
C GLY A 889 -3.74 29.29 -12.35
N ASP A 890 -4.40 30.45 -12.32
CA ASP A 890 -4.02 31.62 -13.12
C ASP A 890 -2.64 32.16 -12.80
N ALA A 891 -2.31 32.28 -11.52
CA ALA A 891 -1.03 32.84 -11.08
C ALA A 891 0.17 32.01 -11.52
N GLY A 892 0.06 30.69 -11.54
CA GLY A 892 1.10 29.80 -12.04
C GLY A 892 1.18 29.82 -13.56
N ALA A 893 0.03 29.82 -14.25
CA ALA A 893 -0.03 29.96 -15.71
C ALA A 893 0.60 31.26 -16.21
N GLU A 894 0.34 32.37 -15.50
CA GLU A 894 0.97 33.66 -15.80
C GLU A 894 2.49 33.66 -15.61
N ALA A 895 2.98 33.01 -14.53
CA ALA A 895 4.41 32.89 -14.30
C ALA A 895 5.12 32.05 -15.40
N LEU A 896 4.49 30.94 -15.80
CA LEU A 896 4.98 30.11 -16.90
C LEU A 896 4.92 30.87 -18.23
N ALA A 897 3.85 31.62 -18.49
CA ALA A 897 3.69 32.42 -19.69
C ALA A 897 4.83 33.41 -19.85
N ARG A 898 5.12 34.20 -18.81
CA ARG A 898 6.23 35.17 -18.81
C ARG A 898 7.60 34.51 -19.02
N ALA A 899 7.80 33.33 -18.45
CA ALA A 899 9.10 32.63 -18.60
C ALA A 899 9.28 32.02 -19.99
N LEU A 900 8.21 31.62 -20.63
CA LEU A 900 8.20 30.92 -21.92
C LEU A 900 8.00 31.87 -23.12
N GLU A 901 7.69 33.13 -22.89
CA GLU A 901 7.43 34.14 -23.96
C GLU A 901 8.60 34.24 -24.97
N SER A 902 9.83 34.10 -24.53
CA SER A 902 11.03 34.12 -25.37
C SER A 902 11.56 32.73 -25.75
N SER A 903 10.86 31.67 -25.38
CA SER A 903 11.28 30.29 -25.69
C SER A 903 11.25 30.02 -27.19
N LYS A 904 12.35 29.46 -27.72
CA LYS A 904 12.50 29.04 -29.11
C LYS A 904 12.54 27.52 -29.29
N SER A 905 12.33 26.77 -28.23
CA SER A 905 12.47 25.31 -28.21
C SER A 905 11.19 24.59 -27.84
N LEU A 906 10.27 25.24 -27.10
CA LEU A 906 9.06 24.59 -26.61
C LEU A 906 8.08 24.31 -27.76
N VAL A 907 7.76 23.03 -27.94
CA VAL A 907 6.84 22.53 -28.99
C VAL A 907 5.47 22.20 -28.39
N TRP A 908 5.42 21.68 -27.20
CA TRP A 908 4.21 21.19 -26.55
C TRP A 908 4.12 21.63 -25.08
N LEU A 909 2.98 22.24 -24.71
CA LEU A 909 2.65 22.63 -23.34
C LEU A 909 1.28 22.06 -22.93
N SER A 910 1.22 21.36 -21.81
CA SER A 910 -0.04 20.86 -21.26
C SER A 910 -0.28 21.35 -19.83
N LEU A 911 -1.40 22.04 -19.65
CA LEU A 911 -1.95 22.51 -18.37
C LEU A 911 -3.37 21.98 -18.16
N VAL A 912 -3.70 20.82 -18.70
CA VAL A 912 -5.02 20.16 -18.57
C VAL A 912 -5.37 19.98 -17.08
N GLY A 913 -6.60 20.32 -16.67
CA GLY A 913 -7.08 20.06 -15.30
C GLY A 913 -6.31 20.78 -14.20
N ASN A 914 -5.92 22.04 -14.41
CA ASN A 914 -5.12 22.84 -13.48
C ASN A 914 -5.89 23.97 -12.79
N GLY A 915 -7.18 24.12 -13.05
CA GLY A 915 -7.97 25.25 -12.56
C GLY A 915 -7.54 26.61 -13.14
N VAL A 916 -7.04 26.61 -14.38
CA VAL A 916 -6.67 27.82 -15.11
C VAL A 916 -7.94 28.52 -15.60
N GLY A 917 -8.12 29.78 -15.22
CA GLY A 917 -9.24 30.60 -15.68
C GLY A 917 -8.88 31.47 -16.86
N SER A 918 -9.73 32.45 -17.15
CA SER A 918 -9.56 33.36 -18.27
C SER A 918 -8.34 34.28 -18.15
N ALA A 919 -7.96 34.67 -16.92
CA ALA A 919 -6.75 35.47 -16.71
C ALA A 919 -5.47 34.71 -17.07
N GLY A 920 -5.39 33.43 -16.68
CA GLY A 920 -4.28 32.57 -17.07
C GLY A 920 -4.25 32.29 -18.55
N ALA A 921 -5.42 32.06 -19.19
CA ALA A 921 -5.54 31.90 -20.64
C ALA A 921 -5.07 33.13 -21.42
N CYS A 922 -5.45 34.36 -21.00
CA CYS A 922 -4.98 35.61 -21.60
C CYS A 922 -3.46 35.80 -21.43
N ALA A 923 -2.88 35.38 -20.29
CA ALA A 923 -1.43 35.39 -20.12
C ALA A 923 -0.74 34.39 -21.09
N LEU A 924 -1.30 33.18 -21.23
CA LEU A 924 -0.77 32.15 -22.14
C LEU A 924 -0.91 32.56 -23.62
N ALA A 925 -1.87 33.43 -23.98
CA ALA A 925 -2.03 34.00 -25.32
C ALA A 925 -0.74 34.73 -25.78
N ASN A 926 0.05 35.30 -24.87
CA ASN A 926 1.34 35.91 -25.21
C ASN A 926 2.33 34.88 -25.73
N ILE A 927 2.36 33.66 -25.21
CA ILE A 927 3.21 32.59 -25.74
C ILE A 927 2.73 32.21 -27.14
N VAL A 928 1.40 32.06 -27.33
CA VAL A 928 0.78 31.71 -28.62
C VAL A 928 1.16 32.74 -29.68
N LYS A 929 1.14 34.04 -29.33
CA LYS A 929 1.46 35.15 -30.22
C LYS A 929 2.96 35.21 -30.56
N ASN A 930 3.87 35.05 -29.58
CA ASN A 930 5.28 35.40 -29.70
C ASN A 930 6.18 34.18 -29.96
N SER A 931 5.73 32.95 -29.68
CA SER A 931 6.52 31.75 -29.88
C SER A 931 6.68 31.40 -31.36
N THR A 932 7.90 30.99 -31.71
CA THR A 932 8.24 30.49 -33.06
C THR A 932 8.36 28.96 -33.08
N SER A 933 8.11 28.27 -31.98
CA SER A 933 8.31 26.82 -31.83
C SER A 933 7.09 26.07 -31.28
N LEU A 934 6.16 26.75 -30.58
CA LEU A 934 5.00 26.12 -29.98
C LEU A 934 4.04 25.65 -31.07
N GLU A 935 3.76 24.34 -31.07
CA GLU A 935 2.81 23.70 -32.00
C GLU A 935 1.49 23.37 -31.33
N GLU A 936 1.52 22.92 -30.07
CA GLU A 936 0.32 22.48 -29.36
C GLU A 936 0.24 23.06 -27.93
N LEU A 937 -0.94 23.56 -27.57
CA LEU A 937 -1.28 24.02 -26.23
C LEU A 937 -2.53 23.30 -25.74
N TRP A 938 -2.40 22.56 -24.63
CA TRP A 938 -3.49 21.76 -24.06
C TRP A 938 -4.02 22.39 -22.79
N LEU A 939 -5.29 22.86 -22.82
CA LEU A 939 -6.01 23.57 -21.76
C LEU A 939 -7.36 22.91 -21.42
N THR A 940 -7.55 21.65 -21.80
CA THR A 940 -8.75 20.84 -21.50
C THR A 940 -9.00 20.79 -19.98
N GLU A 941 -10.27 20.70 -19.55
CA GLU A 941 -10.66 20.54 -18.13
C GLU A 941 -10.16 21.68 -17.22
N ASN A 942 -10.34 22.91 -17.64
CA ASN A 942 -10.01 24.12 -16.88
C ASN A 942 -11.28 24.99 -16.68
N CYS A 943 -11.11 26.21 -16.17
CA CYS A 943 -12.21 27.14 -15.89
C CYS A 943 -12.17 28.36 -16.85
N ILE A 944 -11.82 28.12 -18.13
CA ILE A 944 -11.68 29.18 -19.11
C ILE A 944 -13.06 29.52 -19.68
N THR A 945 -13.41 30.80 -19.60
CA THR A 945 -14.66 31.34 -20.18
C THR A 945 -14.41 31.95 -21.55
N ARG A 946 -15.45 32.44 -22.18
CA ARG A 946 -15.44 33.14 -23.47
C ARG A 946 -14.29 34.16 -23.59
N THR A 947 -14.11 35.01 -22.57
CA THR A 947 -13.07 36.04 -22.57
C THR A 947 -11.65 35.49 -22.71
N GLY A 948 -11.34 34.37 -22.06
CA GLY A 948 -10.04 33.72 -22.18
C GLY A 948 -9.80 33.14 -23.57
N VAL A 949 -10.82 32.55 -24.18
CA VAL A 949 -10.74 32.00 -25.53
C VAL A 949 -10.60 33.12 -26.57
N GLU A 950 -11.27 34.24 -26.39
CA GLU A 950 -11.12 35.41 -27.27
C GLU A 950 -9.69 35.96 -27.27
N CYS A 951 -9.00 36.00 -26.09
CA CYS A 951 -7.56 36.33 -26.03
C CYS A 951 -6.73 35.35 -26.87
N LEU A 952 -7.03 34.04 -26.78
CA LEU A 952 -6.30 33.02 -27.55
C LEU A 952 -6.54 33.15 -29.07
N ILE A 953 -7.78 33.44 -29.49
CA ILE A 953 -8.11 33.69 -30.91
C ILE A 953 -7.31 34.88 -31.45
N GLN A 954 -7.30 36.01 -30.72
CA GLN A 954 -6.54 37.21 -31.12
C GLN A 954 -5.03 36.90 -31.22
N ALA A 955 -4.51 36.06 -30.34
CA ALA A 955 -3.11 35.62 -30.37
C ALA A 955 -2.83 34.72 -31.60
N LEU A 956 -3.75 33.83 -31.93
CA LEU A 956 -3.65 32.94 -33.10
C LEU A 956 -3.65 33.70 -34.42
N GLU A 957 -4.34 34.84 -34.52
CA GLU A 957 -4.30 35.69 -35.72
C GLU A 957 -2.84 36.11 -36.10
N HIS A 958 -1.97 36.18 -35.09
CA HIS A 958 -0.56 36.58 -35.27
C HIS A 958 0.40 35.38 -35.27
N SER A 959 -0.08 34.16 -35.01
CA SER A 959 0.75 32.97 -34.92
C SER A 959 0.58 32.07 -36.16
N THR A 960 1.70 31.66 -36.76
CA THR A 960 1.75 30.71 -37.87
C THR A 960 2.24 29.31 -37.43
N HIS A 961 2.75 29.18 -36.22
CA HIS A 961 3.39 27.96 -35.71
C HIS A 961 2.43 27.06 -34.92
N VAL A 962 1.50 27.63 -34.17
CA VAL A 962 0.53 26.87 -33.39
C VAL A 962 -0.44 26.16 -34.30
N LYS A 963 -0.47 24.81 -34.16
CA LYS A 963 -1.31 23.88 -34.94
C LYS A 963 -2.64 23.63 -34.27
N SER A 964 -2.64 23.54 -32.92
CA SER A 964 -3.87 23.27 -32.15
C SER A 964 -3.82 23.78 -30.72
N ILE A 965 -4.99 24.25 -30.24
CA ILE A 965 -5.25 24.57 -28.83
C ILE A 965 -6.45 23.72 -28.39
N TRP A 966 -6.25 22.87 -27.35
CA TRP A 966 -7.26 21.95 -26.84
C TRP A 966 -7.98 22.55 -25.65
N LEU A 967 -9.32 22.73 -25.75
CA LEU A 967 -10.16 23.47 -24.79
C LEU A 967 -11.40 22.70 -24.31
N ARG A 968 -11.48 21.38 -24.50
CA ARG A 968 -12.60 20.55 -24.04
C ARG A 968 -12.88 20.74 -22.55
N ASN A 969 -14.15 20.66 -22.17
CA ASN A 969 -14.60 20.72 -20.76
C ASN A 969 -14.08 21.98 -20.03
N ASN A 970 -14.24 23.17 -20.65
CA ASN A 970 -14.06 24.47 -20.00
C ASN A 970 -15.44 25.13 -19.77
N ASP A 971 -15.48 26.29 -19.14
CA ASP A 971 -16.71 27.00 -18.76
C ASP A 971 -17.28 27.76 -19.98
N LEU A 972 -17.73 27.03 -21.02
CA LEU A 972 -18.26 27.52 -22.28
C LEU A 972 -19.61 26.86 -22.60
N SER A 973 -20.56 27.64 -23.08
CA SER A 973 -21.83 27.14 -23.62
C SER A 973 -21.63 26.47 -24.99
N LEU A 974 -22.55 25.60 -25.39
CA LEU A 974 -22.52 24.94 -26.71
C LEU A 974 -22.53 25.96 -27.86
N GLU A 975 -23.31 27.05 -27.71
CA GLU A 975 -23.41 28.13 -28.72
C GLU A 975 -22.05 28.85 -28.86
N GLU A 976 -21.38 29.13 -27.75
CA GLU A 976 -20.04 29.75 -27.76
C GLU A 976 -19.00 28.83 -28.40
N VAL A 977 -19.03 27.54 -28.10
CA VAL A 977 -18.17 26.53 -28.74
C VAL A 977 -18.36 26.50 -30.25
N GLU A 978 -19.62 26.49 -30.74
CA GLU A 978 -19.93 26.50 -32.17
C GLU A 978 -19.43 27.79 -32.86
N GLU A 979 -19.69 28.96 -32.26
CA GLU A 979 -19.23 30.25 -32.77
C GLU A 979 -17.68 30.30 -32.86
N MET A 980 -16.98 29.88 -31.80
CA MET A 980 -15.54 29.94 -31.74
C MET A 980 -14.85 28.95 -32.66
N THR A 981 -15.43 27.74 -32.83
CA THR A 981 -14.95 26.75 -33.81
C THR A 981 -15.06 27.25 -35.23
N GLN A 982 -16.10 27.99 -35.55
CA GLN A 982 -16.27 28.59 -36.89
C GLN A 982 -15.28 29.73 -37.13
N ARG A 983 -14.91 30.48 -36.08
CA ARG A 983 -13.95 31.60 -36.18
C ARG A 983 -12.50 31.16 -36.30
N GLU A 984 -12.12 30.08 -35.61
CA GLU A 984 -10.73 29.60 -35.58
C GLU A 984 -10.66 28.06 -35.54
N SER A 985 -10.26 27.49 -36.65
CA SER A 985 -10.25 26.03 -36.87
C SER A 985 -9.14 25.28 -36.04
N ARG A 986 -8.18 26.00 -35.49
CA ARG A 986 -7.10 25.45 -34.64
C ARG A 986 -7.55 25.23 -33.19
N LEU A 987 -8.76 25.69 -32.82
CA LEU A 987 -9.35 25.39 -31.50
C LEU A 987 -10.05 24.04 -31.55
N ILE A 988 -9.79 23.19 -30.53
CA ILE A 988 -10.37 21.84 -30.41
C ILE A 988 -11.13 21.78 -29.07
N PHE A 989 -12.47 21.74 -29.18
CA PHE A 989 -13.40 21.65 -28.06
C PHE A 989 -13.89 20.24 -27.81
#